data_98b0f5bbbfee190c283f593953fdbc2f
#
_entry.id   98b0f5bbbfee190c283f593953fdbc2f
#
_cell.length_a   1.000
_cell.length_b   1.000
_cell.length_c   1.000
_cell.angle_alpha   90.00
_cell.angle_beta   90.00
_cell.angle_gamma   90.00
#
_symmetry.space_group_name_H-M   'P 1'
#
loop_
_entity.id
_entity.type
_entity.pdbx_description
1 polymer ?
#
loop_
_entity_poly.entity_id
_entity_poly.type
_entity_poly.pdbx_seq_one_letter_code
_entity_poly.pdbx_strand_id
1 'polypeptide(L)'
;MKQYEVTGMSCAACSARVEKAVSKVPGVTSCSVSLLTNSMGVEGTATDQEIVNAVVAAGYGAAPKGAKKEQAAAEEEEALKDHETPKLRKRLIASVIFLVVLMYFSMGHMMWGWPVPAAMKDNHVAMGLLQMLLTIIIMVINQKFFVSGFTSLLHGAPNMDTLVALGAGASFGYSTYALFAMTGAQVRGDMDAVMGYMHEFYFESAAMILTLITVGKMLESHAKGKTTDALKSLMRLAPKTATVVRDGKEVIVSITEVRQGDTFVVRPGENIPVDGIVLEGSSAVNEAALTGESIPVDKQKGSSVSAATTNQSGFLRCEATRVGEDTTLSQIIKMVSDAAATKAPIAKIADKVSGIFVPAVITIAVITIMVWLLAGKDIGFALARGISVLVISCPCALGLATPVAIMVGNGMGAKNGILFKNAVALENAGKTQIVALDKTGTITTGEPRVTDILPAEGYTKRDLMQLAADLESSSEHPLAKAVMEHAKATGISQTAVHDFQALPGNGLSAVRGEDLLLGGSVSYMKENVTVDSTLLDQAQKLAEEGKTPLLFAQNHTCAGLIAVADTLKEDSPQAVAELRDMGIRVIMLTGDNERTAKAIGAQAGVDEVIAGVLPEGKEAEIRKLKEQGKVAMVGDGINDAPALTRADAASIATSVPAPMA
;
A
#
# COMPACT_ATOMS: atom_id res chain seq x y z
N MET A 1 -8.08 3.11 13.88
CA MET A 1 -9.15 2.37 13.16
C MET A 1 -9.33 1.00 13.80
N LYS A 2 -10.55 0.63 14.26
CA LYS A 2 -10.84 -0.73 14.77
C LYS A 2 -11.05 -1.67 13.58
N GLN A 3 -10.50 -2.89 13.65
CA GLN A 3 -10.64 -3.89 12.60
C GLN A 3 -11.57 -5.04 13.02
N TYR A 4 -12.37 -5.51 12.05
CA TYR A 4 -13.29 -6.63 12.21
C TYR A 4 -13.11 -7.61 11.06
N GLU A 5 -13.23 -8.91 11.33
CA GLU A 5 -13.43 -9.91 10.30
C GLU A 5 -14.92 -9.94 9.93
N VAL A 6 -15.23 -9.98 8.62
CA VAL A 6 -16.62 -10.04 8.13
C VAL A 6 -16.79 -11.28 7.26
N THR A 7 -17.76 -12.12 7.62
CA THR A 7 -18.02 -13.38 6.92
C THR A 7 -19.34 -13.34 6.14
N GLY A 8 -19.42 -14.13 5.07
CA GLY A 8 -20.63 -14.25 4.24
C GLY A 8 -20.68 -13.29 3.06
N MET A 9 -19.70 -12.43 2.85
CA MET A 9 -19.64 -11.54 1.68
C MET A 9 -19.17 -12.31 0.45
N SER A 10 -19.89 -12.20 -0.68
CA SER A 10 -19.56 -12.87 -1.94
C SER A 10 -19.27 -11.92 -3.11
N CYS A 11 -19.62 -10.64 -2.97
CA CYS A 11 -19.47 -9.66 -4.06
C CYS A 11 -19.42 -8.21 -3.52
N ALA A 12 -19.10 -7.27 -4.41
CA ALA A 12 -19.03 -5.84 -4.11
C ALA A 12 -20.34 -5.26 -3.54
N ALA A 13 -21.50 -5.72 -3.99
CA ALA A 13 -22.80 -5.29 -3.45
C ALA A 13 -22.97 -5.71 -1.97
N CYS A 14 -22.41 -6.85 -1.57
CA CYS A 14 -22.40 -7.31 -0.18
C CYS A 14 -21.57 -6.37 0.71
N SER A 15 -20.34 -6.04 0.26
CA SER A 15 -19.48 -5.12 1.02
C SER A 15 -20.06 -3.72 1.15
N ALA A 16 -20.67 -3.18 0.09
CA ALA A 16 -21.36 -1.89 0.12
C ALA A 16 -22.55 -1.88 1.10
N ARG A 17 -23.27 -3.01 1.21
CA ARG A 17 -24.38 -3.14 2.15
C ARG A 17 -23.91 -3.14 3.60
N VAL A 18 -22.88 -3.91 3.93
CA VAL A 18 -22.28 -3.93 5.26
C VAL A 18 -21.79 -2.51 5.63
N GLU A 19 -21.06 -1.85 4.72
CA GLU A 19 -20.58 -0.48 4.89
C GLU A 19 -21.72 0.51 5.17
N LYS A 20 -22.82 0.43 4.39
CA LYS A 20 -24.00 1.27 4.59
C LYS A 20 -24.72 0.99 5.90
N ALA A 21 -24.75 -0.26 6.37
CA ALA A 21 -25.38 -0.62 7.64
C ALA A 21 -24.57 -0.09 8.83
N VAL A 22 -23.26 -0.27 8.83
CA VAL A 22 -22.36 0.16 9.90
C VAL A 22 -22.21 1.69 9.92
N SER A 23 -22.17 2.35 8.77
CA SER A 23 -22.11 3.82 8.70
C SER A 23 -23.36 4.54 9.28
N LYS A 24 -24.45 3.81 9.53
CA LYS A 24 -25.64 4.34 10.19
C LYS A 24 -25.61 4.20 11.72
N VAL A 25 -24.66 3.48 12.25
CA VAL A 25 -24.52 3.28 13.71
C VAL A 25 -24.08 4.62 14.34
N PRO A 26 -24.76 5.12 15.37
CA PRO A 26 -24.35 6.33 16.07
C PRO A 26 -22.92 6.22 16.59
N GLY A 27 -22.11 7.27 16.36
CA GLY A 27 -20.72 7.28 16.79
C GLY A 27 -19.73 6.69 15.77
N VAL A 28 -20.16 6.18 14.63
CA VAL A 28 -19.28 5.79 13.51
C VAL A 28 -19.01 7.01 12.63
N THR A 29 -17.74 7.38 12.49
CA THR A 29 -17.29 8.50 11.63
C THR A 29 -16.89 8.01 10.23
N SER A 30 -16.26 6.86 10.15
CA SER A 30 -15.94 6.22 8.86
C SER A 30 -16.04 4.69 8.96
N CYS A 31 -16.44 4.08 7.86
CA CYS A 31 -16.45 2.63 7.72
C CYS A 31 -15.99 2.25 6.32
N SER A 32 -15.08 1.30 6.23
CA SER A 32 -14.60 0.75 4.97
C SER A 32 -14.56 -0.78 5.05
N VAL A 33 -15.16 -1.44 4.06
CA VAL A 33 -15.27 -2.91 4.02
C VAL A 33 -14.50 -3.47 2.84
N SER A 34 -13.52 -4.32 3.10
CA SER A 34 -12.72 -5.00 2.08
C SER A 34 -13.27 -6.39 1.79
N LEU A 35 -13.76 -6.60 0.57
CA LEU A 35 -14.15 -7.93 0.09
C LEU A 35 -12.94 -8.84 -0.10
N LEU A 36 -11.76 -8.27 -0.33
CA LEU A 36 -10.54 -9.00 -0.62
C LEU A 36 -9.97 -9.70 0.62
N THR A 37 -9.91 -8.96 1.73
CA THR A 37 -9.40 -9.45 3.02
C THR A 37 -10.50 -9.96 3.95
N ASN A 38 -11.77 -9.91 3.51
CA ASN A 38 -12.94 -10.18 4.34
C ASN A 38 -12.91 -9.41 5.67
N SER A 39 -12.43 -8.17 5.63
CA SER A 39 -12.26 -7.32 6.80
C SER A 39 -13.01 -6.00 6.66
N MET A 40 -13.26 -5.38 7.80
CA MET A 40 -13.87 -4.07 7.89
C MET A 40 -13.09 -3.21 8.88
N GLY A 41 -12.75 -1.99 8.44
CA GLY A 41 -12.17 -0.95 9.28
C GLY A 41 -13.23 0.06 9.68
N VAL A 42 -13.35 0.37 10.96
CA VAL A 42 -14.31 1.34 11.49
C VAL A 42 -13.59 2.37 12.35
N GLU A 43 -13.90 3.63 12.12
CA GLU A 43 -13.46 4.76 12.96
C GLU A 43 -14.67 5.37 13.67
N GLY A 44 -14.47 5.78 14.91
CA GLY A 44 -15.50 6.40 15.73
C GLY A 44 -15.50 5.89 17.16
N THR A 45 -16.54 6.28 17.90
CA THR A 45 -16.73 5.97 19.33
C THR A 45 -17.71 4.82 19.59
N ALA A 46 -18.33 4.26 18.53
CA ALA A 46 -19.27 3.14 18.65
C ALA A 46 -18.61 1.90 19.29
N THR A 47 -19.40 1.15 20.04
CA THR A 47 -18.95 -0.08 20.71
C THR A 47 -18.87 -1.23 19.72
N ASP A 48 -18.00 -2.21 20.00
CA ASP A 48 -17.83 -3.39 19.15
C ASP A 48 -19.14 -4.18 18.99
N GLN A 49 -19.94 -4.24 20.04
CA GLN A 49 -21.23 -4.95 20.02
C GLN A 49 -22.26 -4.27 19.09
N GLU A 50 -22.32 -2.94 19.08
CA GLU A 50 -23.22 -2.19 18.18
C GLU A 50 -22.83 -2.39 16.72
N ILE A 51 -21.53 -2.37 16.43
CA ILE A 51 -20.98 -2.59 15.10
C ILE A 51 -21.29 -4.02 14.62
N VAL A 52 -21.00 -5.05 15.46
CA VAL A 52 -21.30 -6.45 15.14
C VAL A 52 -22.80 -6.65 14.91
N ASN A 53 -23.65 -6.10 15.77
CA ASN A 53 -25.11 -6.20 15.62
C ASN A 53 -25.61 -5.59 14.31
N ALA A 54 -25.04 -4.46 13.89
CA ALA A 54 -25.40 -3.84 12.61
C ALA A 54 -25.02 -4.72 11.40
N VAL A 55 -23.88 -5.41 11.45
CA VAL A 55 -23.46 -6.34 10.40
C VAL A 55 -24.35 -7.57 10.37
N VAL A 56 -24.71 -8.12 11.54
CA VAL A 56 -25.61 -9.27 11.66
C VAL A 56 -27.02 -8.91 11.15
N ALA A 57 -27.53 -7.74 11.49
CA ALA A 57 -28.81 -7.24 10.99
C ALA A 57 -28.80 -7.03 9.46
N ALA A 58 -27.64 -6.78 8.87
CA ALA A 58 -27.47 -6.72 7.40
C ALA A 58 -27.40 -8.11 6.73
N GLY A 59 -27.38 -9.20 7.51
CA GLY A 59 -27.35 -10.59 7.01
C GLY A 59 -25.95 -11.19 6.87
N TYR A 60 -24.95 -10.64 7.56
CA TYR A 60 -23.55 -11.09 7.51
C TYR A 60 -23.01 -11.36 8.91
N GLY A 61 -21.88 -12.10 9.00
CA GLY A 61 -21.20 -12.30 10.27
C GLY A 61 -20.10 -11.27 10.48
N ALA A 62 -19.85 -10.85 11.74
CA ALA A 62 -18.70 -10.04 12.09
C ALA A 62 -18.11 -10.44 13.44
N ALA A 63 -16.77 -10.34 13.58
CA ALA A 63 -16.03 -10.50 14.81
C ALA A 63 -14.91 -9.47 14.91
N PRO A 64 -14.63 -8.87 16.10
CA PRO A 64 -13.49 -7.97 16.28
C PRO A 64 -12.17 -8.73 16.07
N LYS A 65 -11.23 -8.14 15.32
CA LYS A 65 -9.84 -8.62 15.23
C LYS A 65 -9.07 -8.16 16.48
N GLY A 66 -8.31 -9.05 17.10
CA GLY A 66 -7.40 -8.69 18.19
C GLY A 66 -7.86 -9.02 19.60
N ALA A 67 -8.88 -9.86 19.81
CA ALA A 67 -9.38 -10.20 21.14
C ALA A 67 -8.46 -11.14 21.99
N LYS A 68 -7.36 -11.70 21.43
CA LYS A 68 -6.39 -12.54 22.15
C LYS A 68 -4.96 -12.20 21.73
N LYS A 69 -4.22 -11.52 22.61
CA LYS A 69 -2.84 -11.04 22.38
C LYS A 69 -1.78 -12.14 22.12
N GLU A 70 -1.99 -13.37 22.53
CA GLU A 70 -0.98 -14.44 22.45
C GLU A 70 -1.04 -15.31 21.18
N GLN A 71 -2.08 -15.20 20.38
CA GLN A 71 -2.29 -16.00 19.16
C GLN A 71 -2.33 -15.16 17.87
N ALA A 72 -2.23 -13.83 17.96
CA ALA A 72 -2.51 -12.90 16.87
C ALA A 72 -1.66 -13.15 15.60
N ALA A 73 -0.35 -13.33 15.71
CA ALA A 73 0.52 -13.51 14.55
C ALA A 73 0.30 -14.85 13.81
N ALA A 74 0.03 -15.93 14.55
CA ALA A 74 -0.27 -17.23 13.97
C ALA A 74 -1.68 -17.26 13.36
N GLU A 75 -2.64 -16.58 13.98
CA GLU A 75 -4.00 -16.42 13.47
C GLU A 75 -4.07 -15.50 12.25
N GLU A 76 -3.22 -14.46 12.18
CA GLU A 76 -3.11 -13.61 10.99
C GLU A 76 -2.46 -14.34 9.81
N GLU A 77 -1.40 -15.12 10.03
CA GLU A 77 -0.83 -15.98 8.99
C GLU A 77 -1.85 -17.01 8.51
N GLU A 78 -2.62 -17.62 9.43
CA GLU A 78 -3.68 -18.57 9.11
C GLU A 78 -4.85 -17.89 8.35
N ALA A 79 -5.27 -16.69 8.77
CA ALA A 79 -6.33 -15.92 8.11
C ALA A 79 -5.97 -15.49 6.68
N LEU A 80 -4.69 -15.33 6.38
CA LEU A 80 -4.19 -15.03 5.04
C LEU A 80 -4.01 -16.28 4.17
N LYS A 81 -4.11 -17.50 4.74
CA LYS A 81 -4.06 -18.73 3.95
C LYS A 81 -5.30 -18.85 3.05
N ASP A 82 -5.07 -19.25 1.83
CA ASP A 82 -6.15 -19.50 0.86
C ASP A 82 -6.87 -20.82 1.16
N HIS A 83 -7.87 -20.75 2.02
CA HIS A 83 -8.74 -21.90 2.34
C HIS A 83 -9.91 -22.08 1.34
N GLU A 84 -10.18 -21.07 0.52
CA GLU A 84 -11.33 -21.10 -0.40
C GLU A 84 -10.98 -21.75 -1.74
N THR A 85 -9.84 -21.47 -2.33
CA THR A 85 -9.44 -22.04 -3.62
C THR A 85 -9.42 -23.58 -3.62
N PRO A 86 -8.88 -24.29 -2.59
CA PRO A 86 -8.92 -25.74 -2.57
C PRO A 86 -10.34 -26.31 -2.49
N LYS A 87 -11.25 -25.64 -1.77
CA LYS A 87 -12.67 -26.03 -1.68
C LYS A 87 -13.40 -25.82 -3.00
N LEU A 88 -13.19 -24.65 -3.62
CA LEU A 88 -13.75 -24.31 -4.93
C LEU A 88 -13.23 -25.25 -6.03
N ARG A 89 -11.93 -25.60 -6.00
CA ARG A 89 -11.33 -26.56 -6.93
C ARG A 89 -11.99 -27.94 -6.84
N LYS A 90 -12.21 -28.47 -5.63
CA LYS A 90 -12.89 -29.75 -5.42
C LYS A 90 -14.34 -29.70 -5.94
N ARG A 91 -15.08 -28.63 -5.63
CA ARG A 91 -16.45 -28.41 -6.14
C ARG A 91 -16.48 -28.32 -7.65
N LEU A 92 -15.54 -27.58 -8.26
CA LEU A 92 -15.45 -27.45 -9.70
C LEU A 92 -15.19 -28.80 -10.38
N ILE A 93 -14.19 -29.56 -9.91
CA ILE A 93 -13.87 -30.88 -10.48
C ILE A 93 -15.11 -31.80 -10.43
N ALA A 94 -15.80 -31.83 -9.28
CA ALA A 94 -17.02 -32.63 -9.14
C ALA A 94 -18.14 -32.15 -10.12
N SER A 95 -18.35 -30.81 -10.18
CA SER A 95 -19.36 -30.26 -11.11
C SER A 95 -19.04 -30.56 -12.57
N VAL A 96 -17.76 -30.46 -12.99
CA VAL A 96 -17.32 -30.75 -14.36
C VAL A 96 -17.52 -32.22 -14.71
N ILE A 97 -17.22 -33.16 -13.80
CA ILE A 97 -17.45 -34.60 -14.04
C ILE A 97 -18.92 -34.86 -14.34
N PHE A 98 -19.82 -34.38 -13.48
CA PHE A 98 -21.26 -34.58 -13.69
C PHE A 98 -21.79 -33.80 -14.90
N LEU A 99 -21.27 -32.61 -15.19
CA LEU A 99 -21.63 -31.81 -16.36
C LEU A 99 -21.25 -32.54 -17.68
N VAL A 100 -20.04 -33.11 -17.76
CA VAL A 100 -19.60 -33.86 -18.95
C VAL A 100 -20.50 -35.06 -19.19
N VAL A 101 -20.87 -35.79 -18.14
CA VAL A 101 -21.84 -36.90 -18.23
C VAL A 101 -23.19 -36.37 -18.69
N LEU A 102 -23.68 -35.27 -18.12
CA LEU A 102 -24.95 -34.66 -18.53
C LEU A 102 -24.95 -34.26 -20.00
N MET A 103 -23.86 -33.59 -20.46
CA MET A 103 -23.73 -33.17 -21.86
C MET A 103 -23.61 -34.35 -22.83
N TYR A 104 -23.05 -35.48 -22.39
CA TYR A 104 -23.03 -36.71 -23.20
C TYR A 104 -24.42 -37.16 -23.55
N PHE A 105 -25.36 -37.16 -22.59
CA PHE A 105 -26.74 -37.59 -22.77
C PHE A 105 -27.63 -36.51 -23.43
N SER A 106 -27.43 -35.22 -23.09
CA SER A 106 -28.26 -34.15 -23.64
C SER A 106 -27.86 -33.79 -25.07
N MET A 107 -26.61 -33.40 -25.31
CA MET A 107 -26.12 -32.98 -26.62
C MET A 107 -25.55 -34.13 -27.43
N GLY A 108 -24.70 -34.96 -26.80
CA GLY A 108 -23.97 -36.03 -27.49
C GLY A 108 -24.91 -37.03 -28.16
N HIS A 109 -25.92 -37.50 -27.46
CA HIS A 109 -26.90 -38.43 -28.02
C HIS A 109 -27.89 -37.74 -28.98
N MET A 110 -28.46 -36.59 -28.57
CA MET A 110 -29.50 -35.93 -29.35
C MET A 110 -28.98 -35.27 -30.63
N MET A 111 -27.77 -34.64 -30.60
CA MET A 111 -27.24 -33.93 -31.77
C MET A 111 -26.32 -34.80 -32.63
N TRP A 112 -25.54 -35.70 -32.00
CA TRP A 112 -24.51 -36.48 -32.70
C TRP A 112 -24.76 -37.98 -32.70
N GLY A 113 -25.90 -38.46 -32.14
CA GLY A 113 -26.27 -39.86 -32.14
C GLY A 113 -25.35 -40.78 -31.35
N TRP A 114 -24.68 -40.27 -30.31
CA TRP A 114 -23.78 -41.08 -29.50
C TRP A 114 -24.53 -42.25 -28.84
N PRO A 115 -23.87 -43.43 -28.66
CA PRO A 115 -24.51 -44.62 -28.15
C PRO A 115 -25.00 -44.42 -26.70
N VAL A 116 -26.22 -44.86 -26.42
CA VAL A 116 -26.81 -44.89 -25.08
C VAL A 116 -27.14 -46.33 -24.67
N PRO A 117 -27.24 -46.60 -23.35
CA PRO A 117 -27.67 -47.91 -22.87
C PRO A 117 -29.03 -48.30 -23.47
N ALA A 118 -29.21 -49.58 -23.77
CA ALA A 118 -30.43 -50.09 -24.43
C ALA A 118 -31.73 -49.74 -23.69
N ALA A 119 -31.70 -49.61 -22.35
CA ALA A 119 -32.84 -49.20 -21.53
C ALA A 119 -33.26 -47.73 -21.70
N MET A 120 -32.39 -46.88 -22.29
CA MET A 120 -32.65 -45.46 -22.56
C MET A 120 -32.91 -45.17 -24.04
N LYS A 121 -32.62 -46.12 -24.93
CA LYS A 121 -32.90 -46.01 -26.34
C LYS A 121 -34.41 -45.97 -26.51
N ASP A 122 -34.92 -44.95 -27.16
CA ASP A 122 -36.36 -44.70 -27.38
C ASP A 122 -37.17 -44.40 -26.08
N ASN A 123 -36.53 -44.29 -24.92
CA ASN A 123 -37.17 -43.91 -23.65
C ASN A 123 -36.83 -42.48 -23.27
N HIS A 124 -37.57 -41.53 -23.86
CA HIS A 124 -37.32 -40.08 -23.66
C HIS A 124 -37.55 -39.61 -22.22
N VAL A 125 -38.49 -40.27 -21.49
CA VAL A 125 -38.75 -39.98 -20.06
C VAL A 125 -37.55 -40.38 -19.18
N ALA A 126 -36.98 -41.58 -19.42
CA ALA A 126 -35.79 -42.01 -18.69
C ALA A 126 -34.60 -41.08 -18.94
N MET A 127 -34.45 -40.58 -20.17
CA MET A 127 -33.41 -39.61 -20.54
C MET A 127 -33.60 -38.28 -19.79
N GLY A 128 -34.83 -37.73 -19.74
CA GLY A 128 -35.15 -36.52 -19.01
C GLY A 128 -34.94 -36.67 -17.50
N LEU A 129 -35.34 -37.82 -16.91
CA LEU A 129 -35.10 -38.14 -15.50
C LEU A 129 -33.59 -38.19 -15.16
N LEU A 130 -32.75 -38.81 -16.01
CA LEU A 130 -31.33 -38.84 -15.85
C LEU A 130 -30.70 -37.42 -15.85
N GLN A 131 -31.11 -36.59 -16.82
CA GLN A 131 -30.68 -35.20 -16.90
C GLN A 131 -31.07 -34.42 -15.65
N MET A 132 -32.33 -34.58 -15.17
CA MET A 132 -32.79 -33.96 -13.93
C MET A 132 -31.95 -34.36 -12.71
N LEU A 133 -31.68 -35.68 -12.54
CA LEU A 133 -30.90 -36.19 -11.41
C LEU A 133 -29.45 -35.66 -11.42
N LEU A 134 -28.79 -35.66 -12.58
CA LEU A 134 -27.43 -35.11 -12.73
C LEU A 134 -27.40 -33.62 -12.42
N THR A 135 -28.40 -32.88 -12.87
CA THR A 135 -28.53 -31.44 -12.57
C THR A 135 -28.76 -31.19 -11.08
N ILE A 136 -29.59 -31.99 -10.40
CA ILE A 136 -29.79 -31.90 -8.95
C ILE A 136 -28.46 -32.09 -8.21
N ILE A 137 -27.65 -33.08 -8.61
CA ILE A 137 -26.32 -33.29 -7.99
C ILE A 137 -25.46 -32.04 -8.13
N ILE A 138 -25.39 -31.42 -9.31
CA ILE A 138 -24.62 -30.18 -9.54
C ILE A 138 -25.20 -29.02 -8.72
N MET A 139 -26.53 -28.90 -8.61
CA MET A 139 -27.16 -27.88 -7.76
C MET A 139 -26.82 -28.05 -6.28
N VAL A 140 -26.82 -29.29 -5.78
CA VAL A 140 -26.46 -29.60 -4.39
C VAL A 140 -24.98 -29.29 -4.13
N ILE A 141 -24.05 -29.65 -5.03
CA ILE A 141 -22.64 -29.28 -4.97
C ILE A 141 -22.48 -27.77 -4.86
N ASN A 142 -23.35 -27.02 -5.56
CA ASN A 142 -23.30 -25.56 -5.68
C ASN A 142 -24.38 -24.84 -4.86
N GLN A 143 -24.97 -25.47 -3.86
CA GLN A 143 -26.07 -24.93 -3.03
C GLN A 143 -25.79 -23.55 -2.42
N LYS A 144 -24.53 -23.20 -2.18
CA LYS A 144 -24.13 -21.88 -1.65
C LYS A 144 -24.69 -20.72 -2.49
N PHE A 145 -24.77 -20.86 -3.82
CA PHE A 145 -25.31 -19.80 -4.68
C PHE A 145 -26.81 -19.58 -4.45
N PHE A 146 -27.56 -20.65 -4.22
CA PHE A 146 -28.98 -20.56 -3.94
C PHE A 146 -29.24 -19.97 -2.55
N VAL A 147 -28.54 -20.45 -1.52
CA VAL A 147 -28.68 -19.93 -0.15
C VAL A 147 -28.33 -18.44 -0.11
N SER A 148 -27.17 -18.06 -0.62
CA SER A 148 -26.74 -16.65 -0.66
C SER A 148 -27.66 -15.78 -1.50
N GLY A 149 -28.02 -16.26 -2.71
CA GLY A 149 -28.84 -15.52 -3.66
C GLY A 149 -30.26 -15.25 -3.17
N PHE A 150 -30.95 -16.27 -2.67
CA PHE A 150 -32.33 -16.11 -2.16
C PHE A 150 -32.37 -15.35 -0.83
N THR A 151 -31.39 -15.58 0.07
CA THR A 151 -31.28 -14.79 1.31
C THR A 151 -31.12 -13.30 0.99
N SER A 152 -30.22 -12.94 0.06
CA SER A 152 -30.01 -11.56 -0.35
C SER A 152 -31.24 -10.95 -1.02
N LEU A 153 -31.96 -11.72 -1.84
CA LEU A 153 -33.18 -11.28 -2.48
C LEU A 153 -34.27 -10.98 -1.46
N LEU A 154 -34.51 -11.88 -0.50
CA LEU A 154 -35.50 -11.71 0.57
C LEU A 154 -35.24 -10.50 1.46
N HIS A 155 -33.97 -10.15 1.64
CA HIS A 155 -33.59 -8.94 2.37
C HIS A 155 -33.58 -7.66 1.51
N GLY A 156 -34.11 -7.70 0.27
CA GLY A 156 -34.21 -6.54 -0.62
C GLY A 156 -32.86 -6.02 -1.13
N ALA A 157 -31.84 -6.87 -1.16
CA ALA A 157 -30.49 -6.52 -1.65
C ALA A 157 -29.96 -7.63 -2.58
N PRO A 158 -30.58 -7.81 -3.76
CA PRO A 158 -30.15 -8.82 -4.70
C PRO A 158 -28.67 -8.62 -5.07
N ASN A 159 -27.94 -9.72 -5.10
CA ASN A 159 -26.52 -9.78 -5.41
C ASN A 159 -26.26 -10.64 -6.65
N MET A 160 -24.98 -10.86 -6.99
CA MET A 160 -24.61 -11.70 -8.12
C MET A 160 -25.12 -13.14 -7.97
N ASP A 161 -25.07 -13.71 -6.76
CA ASP A 161 -25.56 -15.06 -6.49
C ASP A 161 -27.08 -15.15 -6.73
N THR A 162 -27.81 -14.02 -6.54
CA THR A 162 -29.24 -13.92 -6.88
C THR A 162 -29.50 -14.14 -8.38
N LEU A 163 -28.70 -13.54 -9.26
CA LEU A 163 -28.84 -13.72 -10.72
C LEU A 163 -28.60 -15.18 -11.11
N VAL A 164 -27.58 -15.81 -10.53
CA VAL A 164 -27.24 -17.22 -10.74
C VAL A 164 -28.35 -18.13 -10.23
N ALA A 165 -28.85 -17.88 -9.02
CA ALA A 165 -29.91 -18.68 -8.41
C ALA A 165 -31.22 -18.58 -9.18
N LEU A 166 -31.60 -17.39 -9.65
CA LEU A 166 -32.78 -17.18 -10.46
C LEU A 166 -32.65 -17.84 -11.84
N GLY A 167 -31.50 -17.67 -12.50
CA GLY A 167 -31.27 -18.27 -13.83
C GLY A 167 -31.25 -19.79 -13.79
N ALA A 168 -30.44 -20.39 -12.89
CA ALA A 168 -30.37 -21.84 -12.75
C ALA A 168 -31.70 -22.44 -12.21
N GLY A 169 -32.32 -21.74 -11.24
CA GLY A 169 -33.60 -22.17 -10.67
C GLY A 169 -34.76 -22.14 -11.68
N ALA A 170 -34.85 -21.10 -12.51
CA ALA A 170 -35.83 -20.99 -13.56
C ALA A 170 -35.62 -22.05 -14.64
N SER A 171 -34.37 -22.28 -15.08
CA SER A 171 -34.01 -23.33 -16.03
C SER A 171 -34.43 -24.73 -15.52
N PHE A 172 -34.09 -25.03 -14.28
CA PHE A 172 -34.44 -26.31 -13.65
C PHE A 172 -35.95 -26.46 -13.46
N GLY A 173 -36.64 -25.43 -12.95
CA GLY A 173 -38.07 -25.44 -12.70
C GLY A 173 -38.87 -25.63 -13.98
N TYR A 174 -38.53 -24.90 -15.05
CA TYR A 174 -39.20 -25.05 -16.34
C TYR A 174 -38.94 -26.43 -16.96
N SER A 175 -37.70 -26.93 -16.93
CA SER A 175 -37.39 -28.28 -17.45
C SER A 175 -38.12 -29.38 -16.69
N THR A 176 -38.30 -29.18 -15.37
CA THR A 176 -39.10 -30.11 -14.55
C THR A 176 -40.56 -30.10 -15.00
N TYR A 177 -41.14 -28.90 -15.21
CA TYR A 177 -42.50 -28.78 -15.78
C TYR A 177 -42.59 -29.47 -17.14
N ALA A 178 -41.69 -29.22 -18.08
CA ALA A 178 -41.64 -29.84 -19.40
C ALA A 178 -41.53 -31.37 -19.32
N LEU A 179 -40.74 -31.90 -18.39
CA LEU A 179 -40.62 -33.34 -18.13
C LEU A 179 -41.94 -33.95 -17.66
N PHE A 180 -42.64 -33.30 -16.73
CA PHE A 180 -43.99 -33.78 -16.32
C PHE A 180 -45.00 -33.69 -17.44
N ALA A 181 -45.01 -32.61 -18.23
CA ALA A 181 -45.89 -32.48 -19.40
C ALA A 181 -45.58 -33.54 -20.46
N MET A 182 -44.32 -33.87 -20.68
CA MET A 182 -43.84 -34.92 -21.57
C MET A 182 -44.36 -36.32 -21.14
N THR A 183 -44.35 -36.64 -19.81
CA THR A 183 -44.93 -37.92 -19.33
C THR A 183 -46.40 -38.04 -19.71
N GLY A 184 -47.18 -36.94 -19.57
CA GLY A 184 -48.58 -36.91 -19.98
C GLY A 184 -48.77 -37.10 -21.50
N ALA A 185 -47.93 -36.51 -22.34
CA ALA A 185 -47.93 -36.70 -23.78
C ALA A 185 -47.63 -38.17 -24.19
N GLN A 186 -46.62 -38.75 -23.52
CA GLN A 186 -46.23 -40.15 -23.74
C GLN A 186 -47.36 -41.14 -23.40
N VAL A 187 -48.06 -40.90 -22.29
CA VAL A 187 -49.27 -41.74 -21.95
C VAL A 187 -50.38 -41.63 -22.98
N ARG A 188 -50.53 -40.47 -23.62
CA ARG A 188 -51.50 -40.28 -24.70
C ARG A 188 -51.03 -40.82 -26.07
N GLY A 189 -49.78 -41.25 -26.19
CA GLY A 189 -49.18 -41.71 -27.44
C GLY A 189 -48.85 -40.59 -28.43
N ASP A 190 -48.77 -39.32 -27.96
CA ASP A 190 -48.49 -38.16 -28.78
C ASP A 190 -46.95 -37.94 -28.84
N MET A 191 -46.29 -38.61 -29.76
CA MET A 191 -44.85 -38.59 -29.92
C MET A 191 -44.31 -37.23 -30.41
N ASP A 192 -45.11 -36.49 -31.18
CA ASP A 192 -44.68 -35.13 -31.62
C ASP A 192 -44.61 -34.18 -30.43
N ALA A 193 -45.61 -34.23 -29.54
CA ALA A 193 -45.56 -33.45 -28.30
C ALA A 193 -44.40 -33.91 -27.36
N VAL A 194 -44.12 -35.22 -27.29
CA VAL A 194 -42.96 -35.75 -26.51
C VAL A 194 -41.64 -35.16 -27.02
N MET A 195 -41.44 -35.17 -28.33
CA MET A 195 -40.22 -34.58 -28.94
C MET A 195 -40.17 -33.08 -28.74
N GLY A 196 -41.29 -32.36 -28.83
CA GLY A 196 -41.38 -30.93 -28.54
C GLY A 196 -40.88 -30.60 -27.13
N TYR A 197 -41.42 -31.26 -26.11
CA TYR A 197 -41.01 -31.05 -24.73
C TYR A 197 -39.55 -31.46 -24.47
N MET A 198 -39.04 -32.48 -25.16
CA MET A 198 -37.63 -32.89 -25.03
C MET A 198 -36.66 -31.81 -25.51
N HIS A 199 -37.00 -31.05 -26.55
CA HIS A 199 -36.22 -29.91 -27.03
C HIS A 199 -36.33 -28.69 -26.13
N GLU A 200 -37.26 -28.65 -25.20
CA GLU A 200 -37.45 -27.57 -24.23
C GLU A 200 -36.73 -27.82 -22.90
N PHE A 201 -35.90 -28.85 -22.79
CA PHE A 201 -35.11 -29.07 -21.57
C PHE A 201 -33.92 -28.10 -21.48
N TYR A 202 -33.83 -27.42 -20.35
CA TYR A 202 -32.74 -26.52 -19.97
C TYR A 202 -31.96 -27.03 -18.75
N PHE A 203 -32.01 -28.34 -18.45
CA PHE A 203 -31.26 -28.97 -17.36
C PHE A 203 -29.76 -28.74 -17.52
N GLU A 204 -29.23 -28.91 -18.72
CA GLU A 204 -27.83 -28.64 -19.03
C GLU A 204 -27.45 -27.15 -18.84
N SER A 205 -28.36 -26.23 -19.19
CA SER A 205 -28.15 -24.80 -19.00
C SER A 205 -28.01 -24.45 -17.52
N ALA A 206 -28.89 -24.99 -16.66
CA ALA A 206 -28.80 -24.83 -15.22
C ALA A 206 -27.46 -25.35 -14.67
N ALA A 207 -27.04 -26.53 -15.09
CA ALA A 207 -25.76 -27.14 -14.67
C ALA A 207 -24.54 -26.37 -15.19
N MET A 208 -24.59 -25.90 -16.45
CA MET A 208 -23.53 -25.13 -17.08
C MET A 208 -23.33 -23.77 -16.40
N ILE A 209 -24.44 -23.05 -16.13
CA ILE A 209 -24.42 -21.77 -15.40
C ILE A 209 -23.66 -21.94 -14.07
N LEU A 210 -24.03 -22.91 -13.25
CA LEU A 210 -23.42 -23.16 -11.94
C LEU A 210 -21.94 -23.54 -12.06
N THR A 211 -21.60 -24.35 -13.06
CA THR A 211 -20.21 -24.78 -13.27
C THR A 211 -19.33 -23.62 -13.74
N LEU A 212 -19.78 -22.84 -14.74
CA LEU A 212 -19.02 -21.69 -15.28
C LEU A 212 -18.81 -20.60 -14.21
N ILE A 213 -19.84 -20.32 -13.41
CA ILE A 213 -19.69 -19.36 -12.29
C ILE A 213 -18.70 -19.90 -11.25
N THR A 214 -18.68 -21.21 -11.00
CA THR A 214 -17.70 -21.83 -10.09
C THR A 214 -16.27 -21.71 -10.66
N VAL A 215 -16.06 -21.80 -11.99
CA VAL A 215 -14.76 -21.48 -12.63
C VAL A 215 -14.39 -20.04 -12.36
N GLY A 216 -15.30 -19.09 -12.61
CA GLY A 216 -15.05 -17.67 -12.33
C GLY A 216 -14.67 -17.41 -10.88
N LYS A 217 -15.40 -17.99 -9.92
CA LYS A 217 -15.11 -17.88 -8.48
C LYS A 217 -13.77 -18.53 -8.08
N MET A 218 -13.39 -19.62 -8.70
CA MET A 218 -12.09 -20.24 -8.46
C MET A 218 -10.95 -19.36 -8.96
N LEU A 219 -11.06 -18.80 -10.17
CA LEU A 219 -10.06 -17.86 -10.71
C LEU A 219 -9.96 -16.60 -9.85
N GLU A 220 -11.10 -16.09 -9.40
CA GLU A 220 -11.18 -14.98 -8.46
C GLU A 220 -10.43 -15.28 -7.16
N SER A 221 -10.71 -16.42 -6.52
CA SER A 221 -10.07 -16.84 -5.27
C SER A 221 -8.56 -17.04 -5.46
N HIS A 222 -8.14 -17.63 -6.56
CA HIS A 222 -6.72 -17.80 -6.88
C HIS A 222 -5.99 -16.46 -7.07
N ALA A 223 -6.60 -15.51 -7.75
CA ALA A 223 -6.04 -14.16 -7.90
C ALA A 223 -5.91 -13.45 -6.55
N LYS A 224 -6.94 -13.55 -5.68
CA LYS A 224 -6.88 -13.04 -4.30
C LYS A 224 -5.73 -13.66 -3.51
N GLY A 225 -5.54 -14.98 -3.58
CA GLY A 225 -4.47 -15.68 -2.89
C GLY A 225 -3.08 -15.18 -3.28
N LYS A 226 -2.84 -14.94 -4.57
CA LYS A 226 -1.56 -14.39 -5.05
C LYS A 226 -1.30 -12.95 -4.59
N THR A 227 -2.33 -12.13 -4.49
CA THR A 227 -2.16 -10.72 -4.06
C THR A 227 -1.84 -10.60 -2.57
N THR A 228 -2.21 -11.57 -1.73
CA THR A 228 -1.82 -11.61 -0.31
C THR A 228 -0.40 -12.12 -0.08
N ASP A 229 0.26 -12.68 -1.09
CA ASP A 229 1.60 -13.29 -0.94
C ASP A 229 2.69 -12.25 -0.65
N ALA A 230 2.55 -11.00 -1.09
CA ALA A 230 3.47 -9.92 -0.75
C ALA A 230 3.45 -9.63 0.76
N LEU A 231 2.26 -9.55 1.37
CA LEU A 231 2.10 -9.36 2.81
C LEU A 231 2.65 -10.56 3.60
N LYS A 232 2.37 -11.79 3.15
CA LYS A 232 2.93 -13.01 3.74
C LYS A 232 4.46 -13.03 3.67
N SER A 233 5.07 -12.54 2.57
CA SER A 233 6.52 -12.51 2.44
C SER A 233 7.15 -11.57 3.48
N LEU A 234 6.54 -10.41 3.76
CA LEU A 234 6.97 -9.51 4.82
C LEU A 234 6.84 -10.17 6.22
N MET A 235 5.72 -10.84 6.49
CA MET A 235 5.51 -11.53 7.78
C MET A 235 6.52 -12.66 8.01
N ARG A 236 6.97 -13.34 6.94
CA ARG A 236 7.97 -14.43 7.03
C ARG A 236 9.39 -13.94 7.32
N LEU A 237 9.68 -12.65 7.19
CA LEU A 237 10.98 -12.08 7.55
C LEU A 237 11.19 -12.04 9.06
N ALA A 238 10.12 -11.99 9.86
CA ALA A 238 10.20 -12.01 11.31
C ALA A 238 10.68 -13.36 11.82
N PRO A 239 11.79 -13.44 12.59
CA PRO A 239 12.21 -14.66 13.24
C PRO A 239 11.19 -15.07 14.30
N LYS A 240 11.04 -16.39 14.51
CA LYS A 240 10.10 -16.92 15.50
C LYS A 240 10.67 -16.99 16.90
N THR A 241 11.99 -16.95 17.01
CA THR A 241 12.75 -17.06 18.28
C THR A 241 13.81 -15.98 18.36
N ALA A 242 14.22 -15.64 19.57
CA ALA A 242 15.32 -14.72 19.87
C ALA A 242 16.26 -15.36 20.89
N THR A 243 17.57 -15.11 20.76
CA THR A 243 18.55 -15.48 21.78
C THR A 243 18.72 -14.29 22.74
N VAL A 244 18.16 -14.39 23.94
CA VAL A 244 18.25 -13.36 24.98
C VAL A 244 19.24 -13.74 26.08
N VAL A 245 19.84 -12.75 26.71
CA VAL A 245 20.75 -12.95 27.84
C VAL A 245 19.96 -12.71 29.13
N ARG A 246 19.72 -13.77 29.90
CA ARG A 246 19.05 -13.73 31.22
C ARG A 246 19.99 -14.35 32.26
N ASP A 247 20.21 -13.66 33.36
CA ASP A 247 21.12 -14.08 34.43
C ASP A 247 22.53 -14.44 33.92
N GLY A 248 23.05 -13.69 32.93
CA GLY A 248 24.36 -13.90 32.31
C GLY A 248 24.46 -15.12 31.39
N LYS A 249 23.35 -15.82 31.10
CA LYS A 249 23.30 -16.98 30.18
C LYS A 249 22.44 -16.65 28.97
N GLU A 250 22.86 -17.16 27.83
CA GLU A 250 22.07 -17.09 26.60
C GLU A 250 20.97 -18.15 26.63
N VAL A 251 19.73 -17.70 26.41
CA VAL A 251 18.53 -18.56 26.38
C VAL A 251 17.76 -18.24 25.11
N ILE A 252 17.37 -19.28 24.37
CA ILE A 252 16.48 -19.14 23.21
C ILE A 252 15.05 -19.09 23.72
N VAL A 253 14.35 -17.99 23.42
CA VAL A 253 12.95 -17.76 23.80
C VAL A 253 12.08 -17.50 22.57
N SER A 254 10.76 -17.65 22.71
CA SER A 254 9.84 -17.19 21.67
C SER A 254 9.96 -15.67 21.51
N ILE A 255 9.78 -15.16 20.27
CA ILE A 255 9.78 -13.70 20.02
C ILE A 255 8.75 -12.97 20.89
N THR A 256 7.64 -13.63 21.24
CA THR A 256 6.57 -13.10 22.08
C THR A 256 6.94 -12.95 23.55
N GLU A 257 8.03 -13.58 23.98
CA GLU A 257 8.53 -13.54 25.37
C GLU A 257 9.63 -12.49 25.57
N VAL A 258 10.10 -11.87 24.50
CA VAL A 258 11.09 -10.78 24.55
C VAL A 258 10.42 -9.52 25.09
N ARG A 259 11.06 -8.86 26.04
CA ARG A 259 10.57 -7.64 26.68
C ARG A 259 11.47 -6.47 26.34
N GLN A 260 10.91 -5.28 26.39
CA GLN A 260 11.70 -4.05 26.27
C GLN A 260 12.76 -4.00 27.39
N GLY A 261 14.00 -3.68 27.03
CA GLY A 261 15.16 -3.72 27.93
C GLY A 261 15.86 -5.08 28.00
N ASP A 262 15.31 -6.16 27.42
CA ASP A 262 16.04 -7.43 27.32
C ASP A 262 17.29 -7.26 26.44
N THR A 263 18.40 -7.84 26.85
CA THR A 263 19.60 -7.95 26.01
C THR A 263 19.48 -9.18 25.12
N PHE A 264 19.61 -9.00 23.81
CA PHE A 264 19.62 -10.09 22.85
C PHE A 264 20.90 -10.12 22.01
N VAL A 265 21.17 -11.29 21.45
CA VAL A 265 22.38 -11.60 20.70
C VAL A 265 22.00 -11.99 19.29
N VAL A 266 22.75 -11.46 18.28
CA VAL A 266 22.57 -11.79 16.88
C VAL A 266 23.90 -12.19 16.26
N ARG A 267 23.99 -13.41 15.76
CA ARG A 267 25.19 -13.97 15.12
C ARG A 267 25.18 -13.71 13.61
N PRO A 268 26.32 -13.83 12.94
CA PRO A 268 26.37 -13.75 11.48
C PRO A 268 25.38 -14.71 10.80
N GLY A 269 24.62 -14.17 9.85
CA GLY A 269 23.57 -14.91 9.13
C GLY A 269 22.21 -14.97 9.82
N GLU A 270 22.09 -14.49 11.07
CA GLU A 270 20.82 -14.46 11.79
C GLU A 270 20.04 -13.18 11.48
N ASN A 271 18.72 -13.28 11.51
CA ASN A 271 17.84 -12.11 11.45
C ASN A 271 17.70 -11.48 12.83
N ILE A 272 17.68 -10.16 12.86
CA ILE A 272 17.46 -9.37 14.08
C ILE A 272 16.04 -9.58 14.57
N PRO A 273 15.84 -10.02 15.83
CA PRO A 273 14.52 -10.46 16.30
C PRO A 273 13.56 -9.31 16.62
N VAL A 274 14.06 -8.23 17.22
CA VAL A 274 13.28 -7.05 17.64
C VAL A 274 14.09 -5.78 17.38
N ASP A 275 13.44 -4.62 17.40
CA ASP A 275 14.18 -3.36 17.29
C ASP A 275 15.02 -3.12 18.53
N GLY A 276 16.25 -2.60 18.34
CA GLY A 276 17.16 -2.41 19.44
C GLY A 276 18.26 -1.42 19.16
N ILE A 277 19.14 -1.24 20.17
CA ILE A 277 20.38 -0.45 20.09
C ILE A 277 21.56 -1.38 20.37
N VAL A 278 22.61 -1.28 19.56
CA VAL A 278 23.83 -2.07 19.74
C VAL A 278 24.56 -1.62 20.98
N LEU A 279 24.73 -2.53 21.95
CA LEU A 279 25.51 -2.34 23.16
C LEU A 279 26.98 -2.69 22.95
N GLU A 280 27.25 -3.76 22.19
CA GLU A 280 28.58 -4.33 21.96
C GLU A 280 28.65 -5.02 20.60
N GLY A 281 29.82 -4.93 19.95
CA GLY A 281 30.07 -5.52 18.64
C GLY A 281 29.98 -4.52 17.49
N SER A 282 30.36 -4.98 16.30
CA SER A 282 30.15 -4.26 15.04
C SER A 282 29.91 -5.24 13.91
N SER A 283 29.05 -4.89 12.97
CA SER A 283 28.69 -5.73 11.84
C SER A 283 28.06 -4.93 10.71
N ALA A 284 28.18 -5.44 9.48
CA ALA A 284 27.37 -5.02 8.37
C ALA A 284 25.98 -5.70 8.44
N VAL A 285 24.93 -4.91 8.45
CA VAL A 285 23.54 -5.39 8.52
C VAL A 285 22.83 -5.10 7.19
N ASN A 286 22.24 -6.12 6.59
CA ASN A 286 21.43 -5.97 5.38
C ASN A 286 20.01 -5.55 5.79
N GLU A 287 19.67 -4.31 5.46
CA GLU A 287 18.37 -3.72 5.73
C GLU A 287 17.45 -3.69 4.49
N ALA A 288 17.88 -4.29 3.36
CA ALA A 288 17.17 -4.24 2.08
C ALA A 288 15.71 -4.69 2.14
N ALA A 289 15.39 -5.61 3.05
CA ALA A 289 14.02 -6.10 3.25
C ALA A 289 13.05 -5.02 3.77
N LEU A 290 13.55 -3.99 4.46
CA LEU A 290 12.76 -2.90 5.03
C LEU A 290 12.94 -1.59 4.27
N THR A 291 14.18 -1.27 3.85
CA THR A 291 14.53 0.00 3.22
C THR A 291 14.53 -0.05 1.70
N GLY A 292 14.66 -1.24 1.11
CA GLY A 292 14.86 -1.43 -0.33
C GLY A 292 16.31 -1.23 -0.79
N GLU A 293 17.21 -0.73 0.08
CA GLU A 293 18.62 -0.50 -0.25
C GLU A 293 19.42 -1.80 -0.17
N SER A 294 20.11 -2.14 -1.27
CA SER A 294 20.87 -3.40 -1.37
C SER A 294 22.23 -3.36 -0.66
N ILE A 295 22.72 -2.18 -0.31
CA ILE A 295 24.03 -2.01 0.33
C ILE A 295 23.88 -2.22 1.83
N PRO A 296 24.63 -3.16 2.45
CA PRO A 296 24.60 -3.35 3.89
C PRO A 296 25.10 -2.13 4.64
N VAL A 297 24.47 -1.84 5.76
CA VAL A 297 24.80 -0.69 6.62
C VAL A 297 25.67 -1.15 7.79
N ASP A 298 26.79 -0.48 8.01
CA ASP A 298 27.67 -0.75 9.15
C ASP A 298 27.02 -0.28 10.45
N LYS A 299 26.88 -1.22 11.39
CA LYS A 299 26.36 -0.97 12.74
C LYS A 299 27.48 -1.16 13.77
N GLN A 300 27.56 -0.21 14.69
CA GLN A 300 28.51 -0.21 15.79
C GLN A 300 27.81 0.16 17.10
N LYS A 301 28.53 0.14 18.21
CA LYS A 301 27.97 0.52 19.51
C LYS A 301 27.22 1.85 19.44
N GLY A 302 25.96 1.86 19.89
CA GLY A 302 25.04 3.00 19.84
C GLY A 302 24.19 3.08 18.56
N SER A 303 24.46 2.27 17.53
CA SER A 303 23.64 2.22 16.32
C SER A 303 22.30 1.54 16.59
N SER A 304 21.23 2.03 15.95
CA SER A 304 19.93 1.37 15.97
C SER A 304 19.91 0.18 15.00
N VAL A 305 19.19 -0.87 15.36
CA VAL A 305 18.93 -2.05 14.52
C VAL A 305 17.43 -2.33 14.49
N SER A 306 16.95 -2.80 13.35
CA SER A 306 15.52 -3.05 13.11
C SER A 306 15.21 -4.54 12.98
N ALA A 307 14.06 -4.95 13.49
CA ALA A 307 13.56 -6.32 13.36
C ALA A 307 13.51 -6.77 11.90
N ALA A 308 13.79 -8.07 11.66
CA ALA A 308 13.79 -8.72 10.34
C ALA A 308 14.89 -8.30 9.37
N THR A 309 15.83 -7.44 9.77
CA THR A 309 17.08 -7.21 9.02
C THR A 309 18.09 -8.31 9.30
N THR A 310 19.01 -8.58 8.38
CA THR A 310 19.94 -9.72 8.48
C THR A 310 21.34 -9.26 8.85
N ASN A 311 21.87 -9.80 9.94
CA ASN A 311 23.25 -9.59 10.35
C ASN A 311 24.20 -10.39 9.45
N GLN A 312 25.18 -9.74 8.78
CA GLN A 312 26.00 -10.41 7.76
C GLN A 312 27.33 -10.93 8.27
N SER A 313 28.09 -10.15 9.05
CA SER A 313 29.51 -10.46 9.26
C SER A 313 29.93 -10.56 10.72
N GLY A 314 29.53 -9.67 11.59
CA GLY A 314 29.97 -9.56 12.97
C GLY A 314 28.99 -10.13 13.98
N PHE A 315 29.40 -10.14 15.24
CA PHE A 315 28.55 -10.45 16.39
C PHE A 315 27.98 -9.15 16.92
N LEU A 316 26.68 -9.12 17.21
CA LEU A 316 25.99 -7.99 17.81
C LEU A 316 25.31 -8.40 19.11
N ARG A 317 25.52 -7.62 20.16
CA ARG A 317 24.74 -7.66 21.39
C ARG A 317 23.94 -6.37 21.47
N CYS A 318 22.62 -6.48 21.53
CA CYS A 318 21.71 -5.36 21.45
C CYS A 318 20.76 -5.33 22.65
N GLU A 319 20.28 -4.15 23.01
CA GLU A 319 19.17 -3.96 23.96
C GLU A 319 17.88 -3.75 23.18
N ALA A 320 16.81 -4.46 23.53
CA ALA A 320 15.52 -4.36 22.91
C ALA A 320 14.83 -3.02 23.25
N THR A 321 14.55 -2.20 22.25
CA THR A 321 13.87 -0.90 22.42
C THR A 321 12.38 -0.98 22.09
N ARG A 322 11.98 -1.77 21.08
CA ARG A 322 10.58 -2.01 20.70
C ARG A 322 10.37 -3.49 20.46
N VAL A 323 9.26 -4.00 20.98
CA VAL A 323 8.94 -5.43 20.96
C VAL A 323 7.49 -5.67 20.52
N GLY A 324 7.20 -6.86 20.00
CA GLY A 324 5.84 -7.26 19.61
C GLY A 324 5.25 -6.36 18.51
N GLU A 325 4.06 -5.78 18.77
CA GLU A 325 3.34 -4.94 17.81
C GLU A 325 4.03 -3.59 17.55
N ASP A 326 4.93 -3.15 18.44
CA ASP A 326 5.61 -1.86 18.34
C ASP A 326 6.90 -1.92 17.51
N THR A 327 7.33 -3.11 17.06
CA THR A 327 8.49 -3.24 16.17
C THR A 327 8.24 -2.57 14.83
N THR A 328 9.31 -2.04 14.21
CA THR A 328 9.25 -1.40 12.88
C THR A 328 8.58 -2.31 11.85
N LEU A 329 8.92 -3.61 11.81
CA LEU A 329 8.29 -4.57 10.91
C LEU A 329 6.78 -4.72 11.18
N SER A 330 6.37 -4.84 12.45
CA SER A 330 4.94 -4.95 12.81
C SER A 330 4.15 -3.73 12.41
N GLN A 331 4.73 -2.53 12.56
CA GLN A 331 4.11 -1.28 12.11
C GLN A 331 3.97 -1.22 10.59
N ILE A 332 4.97 -1.68 9.83
CA ILE A 332 4.91 -1.79 8.37
C ILE A 332 3.80 -2.75 7.95
N ILE A 333 3.74 -3.95 8.54
CA ILE A 333 2.69 -4.95 8.26
C ILE A 333 1.31 -4.36 8.54
N LYS A 334 1.15 -3.67 9.67
CA LYS A 334 -0.11 -3.01 10.05
C LYS A 334 -0.51 -1.93 9.04
N MET A 335 0.42 -1.06 8.62
CA MET A 335 0.12 -0.05 7.61
C MET A 335 -0.31 -0.64 6.27
N VAL A 336 0.39 -1.68 5.79
CA VAL A 336 0.02 -2.36 4.54
C VAL A 336 -1.36 -3.04 4.67
N SER A 337 -1.65 -3.63 5.83
CA SER A 337 -2.96 -4.23 6.14
C SER A 337 -4.07 -3.18 6.21
N ASP A 338 -3.83 -2.05 6.89
CA ASP A 338 -4.78 -0.95 6.98
C ASP A 338 -5.04 -0.31 5.61
N ALA A 339 -3.99 -0.12 4.81
CA ALA A 339 -4.13 0.36 3.44
C ALA A 339 -4.96 -0.59 2.57
N ALA A 340 -4.78 -1.91 2.73
CA ALA A 340 -5.56 -2.92 2.02
C ALA A 340 -7.04 -2.98 2.50
N ALA A 341 -7.31 -2.60 3.76
CA ALA A 341 -8.66 -2.54 4.31
C ALA A 341 -9.44 -1.29 3.87
N THR A 342 -8.74 -0.22 3.41
CA THR A 342 -9.40 1.01 2.94
C THR A 342 -9.85 0.88 1.49
N LYS A 343 -10.94 1.58 1.14
CA LYS A 343 -11.43 1.61 -0.24
C LYS A 343 -11.02 2.89 -0.96
N ALA A 344 -10.39 2.74 -2.11
CA ALA A 344 -10.16 3.84 -3.03
C ALA A 344 -11.49 4.43 -3.56
N PRO A 345 -11.54 5.71 -3.95
CA PRO A 345 -12.72 6.35 -4.52
C PRO A 345 -13.30 5.59 -5.71
N ILE A 346 -12.45 5.06 -6.59
CA ILE A 346 -12.89 4.27 -7.75
C ILE A 346 -13.59 2.96 -7.33
N ALA A 347 -13.16 2.33 -6.24
CA ALA A 347 -13.82 1.13 -5.70
C ALA A 347 -15.23 1.45 -5.16
N LYS A 348 -15.40 2.61 -4.53
CA LYS A 348 -16.72 3.08 -4.06
C LYS A 348 -17.69 3.33 -5.22
N ILE A 349 -17.19 3.85 -6.35
CA ILE A 349 -17.99 4.03 -7.58
C ILE A 349 -18.40 2.66 -8.14
N ALA A 350 -17.47 1.69 -8.22
CA ALA A 350 -17.74 0.35 -8.68
C ALA A 350 -18.81 -0.36 -7.82
N ASP A 351 -18.75 -0.21 -6.49
CA ASP A 351 -19.73 -0.74 -5.55
C ASP A 351 -21.13 -0.12 -5.78
N LYS A 352 -21.19 1.19 -5.97
CA LYS A 352 -22.44 1.92 -6.25
C LYS A 352 -23.07 1.46 -7.57
N VAL A 353 -22.27 1.32 -8.61
CA VAL A 353 -22.72 0.81 -9.91
C VAL A 353 -23.25 -0.61 -9.74
N SER A 354 -22.54 -1.51 -9.07
CA SER A 354 -22.96 -2.89 -8.81
C SER A 354 -24.29 -2.97 -8.06
N GLY A 355 -24.53 -2.08 -7.10
CA GLY A 355 -25.78 -2.00 -6.33
C GLY A 355 -27.01 -1.63 -7.16
N ILE A 356 -26.85 -0.88 -8.25
CA ILE A 356 -27.93 -0.50 -9.18
C ILE A 356 -28.05 -1.54 -10.29
N PHE A 357 -26.95 -2.11 -10.73
CA PHE A 357 -26.86 -2.99 -11.89
C PHE A 357 -27.68 -4.26 -11.73
N VAL A 358 -27.60 -4.96 -10.60
CA VAL A 358 -28.31 -6.23 -10.38
C VAL A 358 -29.83 -6.05 -10.43
N PRO A 359 -30.46 -5.08 -9.73
CA PRO A 359 -31.88 -4.79 -9.91
C PRO A 359 -32.27 -4.43 -11.36
N ALA A 360 -31.44 -3.63 -12.03
CA ALA A 360 -31.69 -3.25 -13.42
C ALA A 360 -31.70 -4.47 -14.35
N VAL A 361 -30.74 -5.38 -14.21
CA VAL A 361 -30.67 -6.62 -14.98
C VAL A 361 -31.89 -7.52 -14.75
N ILE A 362 -32.32 -7.68 -13.50
CA ILE A 362 -33.55 -8.44 -13.19
C ILE A 362 -34.75 -7.81 -13.88
N THR A 363 -34.87 -6.48 -13.84
CA THR A 363 -35.96 -5.75 -14.50
C THR A 363 -35.94 -5.97 -16.03
N ILE A 364 -34.77 -5.87 -16.66
CA ILE A 364 -34.59 -6.09 -18.10
C ILE A 364 -34.94 -7.54 -18.45
N ALA A 365 -34.54 -8.52 -17.65
CA ALA A 365 -34.88 -9.92 -17.88
C ALA A 365 -36.41 -10.16 -17.84
N VAL A 366 -37.10 -9.59 -16.86
CA VAL A 366 -38.57 -9.65 -16.75
C VAL A 366 -39.23 -8.98 -17.96
N ILE A 367 -38.79 -7.79 -18.35
CA ILE A 367 -39.27 -7.08 -19.54
C ILE A 367 -39.04 -7.94 -20.79
N THR A 368 -37.87 -8.55 -20.94
CA THR A 368 -37.54 -9.42 -22.07
C THR A 368 -38.51 -10.59 -22.15
N ILE A 369 -38.79 -11.26 -21.04
CA ILE A 369 -39.77 -12.35 -20.98
C ILE A 369 -41.16 -11.85 -21.43
N MET A 370 -41.61 -10.72 -20.86
CA MET A 370 -42.91 -10.16 -21.18
C MET A 370 -43.05 -9.79 -22.68
N VAL A 371 -42.03 -9.16 -23.25
CA VAL A 371 -42.03 -8.76 -24.68
C VAL A 371 -42.16 -9.99 -25.59
N TRP A 372 -41.40 -11.06 -25.30
CA TRP A 372 -41.50 -12.29 -26.13
C TRP A 372 -42.82 -13.01 -25.96
N LEU A 373 -43.42 -13.02 -24.76
CA LEU A 373 -44.78 -13.57 -24.55
C LEU A 373 -45.84 -12.75 -25.29
N LEU A 374 -45.73 -11.41 -25.24
CA LEU A 374 -46.65 -10.53 -26.00
C LEU A 374 -46.47 -10.66 -27.52
N ALA A 375 -45.26 -11.01 -27.98
CA ALA A 375 -44.97 -11.33 -29.37
C ALA A 375 -45.49 -12.72 -29.82
N GLY A 376 -46.21 -13.43 -28.93
CA GLY A 376 -46.83 -14.74 -29.23
C GLY A 376 -45.85 -15.91 -29.24
N LYS A 377 -44.68 -15.78 -28.60
CA LYS A 377 -43.74 -16.88 -28.45
C LYS A 377 -44.05 -17.72 -27.21
N ASP A 378 -43.66 -19.00 -27.27
CA ASP A 378 -43.84 -19.93 -26.16
C ASP A 378 -43.10 -19.52 -24.90
N ILE A 379 -43.59 -19.98 -23.75
CA ILE A 379 -43.01 -19.69 -22.43
C ILE A 379 -41.57 -20.15 -22.37
N GLY A 380 -41.23 -21.33 -22.91
CA GLY A 380 -39.86 -21.85 -22.94
C GLY A 380 -38.90 -20.93 -23.68
N PHE A 381 -39.28 -20.44 -24.85
CA PHE A 381 -38.51 -19.50 -25.65
C PHE A 381 -38.31 -18.16 -24.89
N ALA A 382 -39.38 -17.60 -24.32
CA ALA A 382 -39.32 -16.34 -23.58
C ALA A 382 -38.42 -16.43 -22.33
N LEU A 383 -38.57 -17.51 -21.54
CA LEU A 383 -37.74 -17.79 -20.37
C LEU A 383 -36.27 -17.96 -20.74
N ALA A 384 -35.95 -18.71 -21.80
CA ALA A 384 -34.56 -18.87 -22.24
C ALA A 384 -33.88 -17.53 -22.54
N ARG A 385 -34.59 -16.57 -23.14
CA ARG A 385 -34.06 -15.21 -23.42
C ARG A 385 -33.89 -14.38 -22.15
N GLY A 386 -34.86 -14.43 -21.23
CA GLY A 386 -34.74 -13.78 -19.93
C GLY A 386 -33.60 -14.35 -19.08
N ILE A 387 -33.43 -15.67 -19.06
CA ILE A 387 -32.33 -16.35 -18.39
C ILE A 387 -30.98 -15.93 -19.01
N SER A 388 -30.90 -15.84 -20.34
CA SER A 388 -29.67 -15.35 -21.02
C SER A 388 -29.30 -13.96 -20.57
N VAL A 389 -30.27 -13.04 -20.39
CA VAL A 389 -30.01 -11.70 -19.85
C VAL A 389 -29.43 -11.76 -18.42
N LEU A 390 -30.00 -12.60 -17.55
CA LEU A 390 -29.51 -12.75 -16.17
C LEU A 390 -28.07 -13.26 -16.12
N VAL A 391 -27.74 -14.26 -16.94
CA VAL A 391 -26.44 -14.94 -16.90
C VAL A 391 -25.34 -14.12 -17.54
N ILE A 392 -25.58 -13.53 -18.72
CA ILE A 392 -24.55 -12.76 -19.45
C ILE A 392 -24.17 -11.47 -18.72
N SER A 393 -25.09 -10.94 -17.92
CA SER A 393 -24.90 -9.66 -17.21
C SER A 393 -24.17 -9.79 -15.87
N CYS A 394 -23.29 -10.77 -15.68
CA CYS A 394 -22.53 -10.90 -14.44
C CYS A 394 -21.40 -9.86 -14.34
N PRO A 395 -21.41 -8.90 -13.38
CA PRO A 395 -20.33 -7.94 -13.19
C PRO A 395 -19.19 -8.51 -12.33
N CYS A 396 -18.82 -9.78 -12.55
CA CYS A 396 -17.90 -10.53 -11.68
C CYS A 396 -16.53 -9.86 -11.53
N ALA A 397 -16.00 -9.28 -12.62
CA ALA A 397 -14.68 -8.65 -12.63
C ALA A 397 -14.68 -7.26 -11.96
N LEU A 398 -15.79 -6.52 -11.99
CA LEU A 398 -15.86 -5.14 -11.53
C LEU A 398 -15.55 -5.00 -10.04
N GLY A 399 -16.02 -5.93 -9.21
CA GLY A 399 -15.82 -5.89 -7.76
C GLY A 399 -14.41 -6.24 -7.30
N LEU A 400 -13.56 -6.81 -8.18
CA LEU A 400 -12.23 -7.29 -7.84
C LEU A 400 -11.10 -6.51 -8.48
N ALA A 401 -11.31 -5.91 -9.64
CA ALA A 401 -10.27 -5.26 -10.41
C ALA A 401 -9.50 -4.23 -9.57
N THR A 402 -10.24 -3.33 -8.92
CA THR A 402 -9.63 -2.26 -8.11
C THR A 402 -8.96 -2.77 -6.82
N PRO A 403 -9.59 -3.60 -5.98
CA PRO A 403 -8.92 -4.13 -4.78
C PRO A 403 -7.65 -4.93 -5.10
N VAL A 404 -7.66 -5.72 -6.17
CA VAL A 404 -6.46 -6.47 -6.60
C VAL A 404 -5.35 -5.52 -7.03
N ALA A 405 -5.67 -4.51 -7.86
CA ALA A 405 -4.68 -3.52 -8.31
C ALA A 405 -4.05 -2.75 -7.14
N ILE A 406 -4.87 -2.32 -6.16
CA ILE A 406 -4.40 -1.62 -4.96
C ILE A 406 -3.49 -2.52 -4.12
N MET A 407 -3.85 -3.77 -3.90
CA MET A 407 -3.03 -4.68 -3.11
C MET A 407 -1.70 -5.00 -3.80
N VAL A 408 -1.70 -5.20 -5.13
CA VAL A 408 -0.46 -5.36 -5.90
C VAL A 408 0.39 -4.10 -5.81
N GLY A 409 -0.22 -2.92 -5.99
CA GLY A 409 0.47 -1.63 -5.86
C GLY A 409 1.08 -1.41 -4.49
N ASN A 410 0.34 -1.68 -3.41
CA ASN A 410 0.86 -1.61 -2.04
C ASN A 410 1.99 -2.61 -1.81
N GLY A 411 1.85 -3.84 -2.31
CA GLY A 411 2.88 -4.87 -2.19
C GLY A 411 4.16 -4.53 -2.96
N MET A 412 4.04 -3.94 -4.14
CA MET A 412 5.17 -3.43 -4.92
C MET A 412 5.83 -2.24 -4.22
N GLY A 413 5.02 -1.29 -3.72
CA GLY A 413 5.52 -0.16 -2.94
C GLY A 413 6.33 -0.63 -1.73
N ALA A 414 5.76 -1.51 -0.90
CA ALA A 414 6.42 -2.03 0.29
C ALA A 414 7.76 -2.72 -0.01
N LYS A 415 7.85 -3.48 -1.12
CA LYS A 415 9.11 -4.09 -1.56
C LYS A 415 10.20 -3.07 -1.93
N ASN A 416 9.80 -1.86 -2.31
CA ASN A 416 10.70 -0.77 -2.67
C ASN A 416 10.79 0.29 -1.55
N GLY A 417 10.45 -0.06 -0.31
CA GLY A 417 10.50 0.86 0.83
C GLY A 417 9.41 1.94 0.84
N ILE A 418 8.43 1.89 -0.07
CA ILE A 418 7.35 2.87 -0.17
C ILE A 418 6.10 2.34 0.53
N LEU A 419 5.66 3.03 1.58
CA LEU A 419 4.50 2.65 2.38
C LEU A 419 3.33 3.61 2.14
N PHE A 420 2.23 3.08 1.61
CA PHE A 420 1.00 3.84 1.42
C PHE A 420 0.11 3.74 2.67
N LYS A 421 -0.24 4.86 3.26
CA LYS A 421 -1.11 4.93 4.45
C LYS A 421 -2.51 4.38 4.19
N ASN A 422 -3.02 4.53 2.97
CA ASN A 422 -4.34 4.06 2.55
C ASN A 422 -4.45 3.94 1.02
N ALA A 423 -5.50 3.28 0.55
CA ALA A 423 -5.76 3.09 -0.87
C ALA A 423 -6.00 4.41 -1.65
N VAL A 424 -6.47 5.46 -0.95
CA VAL A 424 -6.68 6.78 -1.56
C VAL A 424 -5.34 7.42 -1.91
N ALA A 425 -4.34 7.28 -1.03
CA ALA A 425 -2.99 7.79 -1.27
C ALA A 425 -2.36 7.14 -2.51
N LEU A 426 -2.48 5.81 -2.66
CA LEU A 426 -1.99 5.10 -3.84
C LEU A 426 -2.72 5.56 -5.12
N GLU A 427 -4.06 5.69 -5.09
CA GLU A 427 -4.83 6.15 -6.25
C GLU A 427 -4.45 7.58 -6.64
N ASN A 428 -4.26 8.47 -5.66
CA ASN A 428 -3.88 9.86 -5.91
C ASN A 428 -2.44 9.97 -6.41
N ALA A 429 -1.51 9.18 -5.88
CA ALA A 429 -0.13 9.12 -6.38
C ALA A 429 -0.10 8.78 -7.88
N GLY A 430 -0.89 7.80 -8.32
CA GLY A 430 -1.01 7.43 -9.74
C GLY A 430 -1.68 8.48 -10.64
N LYS A 431 -2.32 9.51 -10.05
CA LYS A 431 -2.98 10.61 -10.77
C LYS A 431 -2.23 11.94 -10.68
N THR A 432 -1.05 11.93 -10.07
CA THR A 432 -0.24 13.13 -9.85
C THR A 432 0.18 13.73 -11.19
N GLN A 433 0.03 15.04 -11.31
CA GLN A 433 0.41 15.84 -12.49
C GLN A 433 1.51 16.84 -12.13
N ILE A 434 1.58 17.25 -10.88
CA ILE A 434 2.54 18.20 -10.34
C ILE A 434 3.16 17.58 -9.09
N VAL A 435 4.49 17.55 -9.02
CA VAL A 435 5.23 17.17 -7.81
C VAL A 435 5.90 18.40 -7.25
N ALA A 436 5.53 18.79 -6.03
CA ALA A 436 6.18 19.85 -5.27
C ALA A 436 7.18 19.19 -4.30
N LEU A 437 8.46 19.52 -4.46
CA LEU A 437 9.54 18.99 -3.64
C LEU A 437 10.01 20.08 -2.67
N ASP A 438 10.11 19.76 -1.38
CA ASP A 438 10.89 20.61 -0.50
C ASP A 438 12.37 20.54 -0.88
N LYS A 439 13.12 21.59 -0.62
CA LYS A 439 14.56 21.60 -0.89
C LYS A 439 15.32 20.77 0.16
N THR A 440 15.22 21.17 1.42
CA THR A 440 16.09 20.71 2.51
C THR A 440 15.75 19.29 2.95
N GLY A 441 16.74 18.39 2.98
CA GLY A 441 16.51 16.98 3.34
C GLY A 441 15.76 16.15 2.30
N THR A 442 15.14 16.77 1.27
CA THR A 442 14.44 16.09 0.17
C THR A 442 15.28 16.07 -1.10
N ILE A 443 15.51 17.22 -1.74
CA ILE A 443 16.40 17.35 -2.92
C ILE A 443 17.86 17.39 -2.49
N THR A 444 18.12 18.01 -1.34
CA THR A 444 19.46 18.13 -0.73
C THR A 444 19.62 17.17 0.44
N THR A 445 20.86 16.98 0.90
CA THR A 445 21.18 16.09 2.02
C THR A 445 20.61 16.58 3.36
N GLY A 446 20.30 17.88 3.47
CA GLY A 446 19.88 18.53 4.71
C GLY A 446 21.02 18.77 5.70
N GLU A 447 22.24 18.37 5.33
CA GLU A 447 23.44 18.57 6.12
C GLU A 447 24.40 19.47 5.36
N PRO A 448 24.67 20.70 5.85
CA PRO A 448 25.67 21.58 5.25
C PRO A 448 27.06 20.92 5.28
N ARG A 449 27.79 21.04 4.17
CA ARG A 449 29.16 20.53 4.03
C ARG A 449 30.09 21.61 3.48
N VAL A 450 31.38 21.55 3.84
CA VAL A 450 32.42 22.41 3.23
C VAL A 450 32.60 21.97 1.78
N THR A 451 32.37 22.88 0.85
CA THR A 451 32.48 22.64 -0.61
C THR A 451 33.76 23.24 -1.20
N ASP A 452 34.18 24.42 -0.73
CA ASP A 452 35.33 25.12 -1.25
C ASP A 452 36.19 25.71 -0.13
N ILE A 453 37.51 25.68 -0.31
CA ILE A 453 38.50 26.24 0.61
C ILE A 453 39.48 27.07 -0.21
N LEU A 454 39.42 28.39 -0.08
CA LEU A 454 40.17 29.37 -0.84
C LEU A 454 41.05 30.18 0.12
N PRO A 455 42.32 29.79 0.32
CA PRO A 455 43.24 30.53 1.21
C PRO A 455 43.65 31.86 0.56
N ALA A 456 43.86 32.88 1.41
CA ALA A 456 44.50 34.14 1.04
C ALA A 456 45.99 33.95 0.78
N GLU A 457 46.65 34.96 0.20
CA GLU A 457 48.08 34.93 -0.03
C GLU A 457 48.83 34.80 1.31
N GLY A 458 49.76 33.84 1.38
CA GLY A 458 50.52 33.52 2.58
C GLY A 458 49.91 32.44 3.48
N TYR A 459 48.70 31.95 3.19
CA TYR A 459 48.05 30.84 3.91
C TYR A 459 47.92 29.60 3.03
N THR A 460 47.99 28.43 3.65
CA THR A 460 47.64 27.19 2.99
C THR A 460 46.18 26.80 3.29
N LYS A 461 45.61 25.88 2.51
CA LYS A 461 44.29 25.31 2.82
C LYS A 461 44.24 24.72 4.23
N ARG A 462 45.35 24.12 4.69
CA ARG A 462 45.43 23.51 6.01
C ARG A 462 45.44 24.57 7.11
N ASP A 463 46.17 25.69 6.93
CA ASP A 463 46.22 26.78 7.90
C ASP A 463 44.86 27.44 8.06
N LEU A 464 44.17 27.70 6.93
CA LEU A 464 42.81 28.24 6.92
C LEU A 464 41.80 27.28 7.63
N MET A 465 41.86 26.00 7.33
CA MET A 465 40.98 25.01 7.99
C MET A 465 41.29 24.84 9.48
N GLN A 466 42.60 24.92 9.89
CA GLN A 466 42.98 24.89 11.29
C GLN A 466 42.41 26.11 12.04
N LEU A 467 42.53 27.30 11.46
CA LEU A 467 42.02 28.54 12.04
C LEU A 467 40.49 28.47 12.18
N ALA A 468 39.80 28.02 11.13
CA ALA A 468 38.36 27.86 11.13
C ALA A 468 37.89 26.81 12.17
N ALA A 469 38.56 25.65 12.26
CA ALA A 469 38.24 24.62 13.23
C ALA A 469 38.48 25.09 14.69
N ASP A 470 39.54 25.82 14.94
CA ASP A 470 39.81 26.38 16.26
C ASP A 470 38.71 27.37 16.70
N LEU A 471 38.29 28.28 15.79
CA LEU A 471 37.26 29.27 16.05
C LEU A 471 35.86 28.65 16.20
N GLU A 472 35.49 27.71 15.32
CA GLU A 472 34.16 27.07 15.30
C GLU A 472 34.01 25.97 16.37
N SER A 473 35.08 25.57 17.05
CA SER A 473 35.08 24.49 18.05
C SER A 473 34.10 24.69 19.20
N SER A 474 33.74 25.92 19.50
CA SER A 474 32.81 26.32 20.58
C SER A 474 31.45 26.79 20.06
N SER A 475 31.20 26.71 18.74
CA SER A 475 29.98 27.17 18.11
C SER A 475 28.99 26.00 17.93
N GLU A 476 27.73 26.23 18.29
CA GLU A 476 26.62 25.27 18.04
C GLU A 476 25.92 25.48 16.69
N HIS A 477 26.41 26.40 15.87
CA HIS A 477 25.77 26.72 14.60
C HIS A 477 25.90 25.56 13.59
N PRO A 478 24.89 25.26 12.75
CA PRO A 478 24.97 24.18 11.74
C PRO A 478 26.17 24.30 10.78
N LEU A 479 26.57 25.54 10.43
CA LEU A 479 27.75 25.79 9.59
C LEU A 479 29.06 25.43 10.32
N ALA A 480 29.12 25.65 11.63
CA ALA A 480 30.24 25.22 12.45
C ALA A 480 30.41 23.70 12.43
N LYS A 481 29.32 22.97 12.56
CA LYS A 481 29.31 21.49 12.46
C LYS A 481 29.97 21.05 11.16
N ALA A 482 29.61 21.66 10.03
CA ALA A 482 30.16 21.33 8.71
C ALA A 482 31.71 21.57 8.67
N VAL A 483 32.19 22.68 9.22
CA VAL A 483 33.61 23.00 9.31
C VAL A 483 34.34 21.97 10.19
N MET A 484 33.78 21.64 11.34
CA MET A 484 34.35 20.68 12.28
C MET A 484 34.40 19.25 11.72
N GLU A 485 33.38 18.81 11.03
CA GLU A 485 33.36 17.51 10.38
C GLU A 485 34.40 17.40 9.27
N HIS A 486 34.54 18.45 8.46
CA HIS A 486 35.57 18.50 7.43
C HIS A 486 37.00 18.51 8.05
N ALA A 487 37.22 19.29 9.12
CA ALA A 487 38.49 19.31 9.84
C ALA A 487 38.85 17.92 10.39
N LYS A 488 37.89 17.23 11.00
CA LYS A 488 38.05 15.86 11.51
C LYS A 488 38.40 14.87 10.40
N ALA A 489 37.69 14.93 9.27
CA ALA A 489 37.93 14.06 8.11
C ALA A 489 39.31 14.27 7.48
N THR A 490 39.85 15.51 7.56
CA THR A 490 41.19 15.86 7.04
C THR A 490 42.30 15.73 8.09
N GLY A 491 42.02 15.19 9.28
CA GLY A 491 42.99 14.95 10.34
C GLY A 491 43.52 16.23 11.01
N ILE A 492 42.71 17.28 11.04
CA ILE A 492 42.99 18.53 11.75
C ILE A 492 42.43 18.43 13.15
N SER A 493 43.30 18.59 14.17
CA SER A 493 42.91 18.64 15.58
C SER A 493 42.77 20.09 16.02
N GLN A 494 41.65 20.40 16.68
CA GLN A 494 41.39 21.73 17.22
C GLN A 494 42.38 22.13 18.33
N THR A 495 42.75 23.38 18.36
CA THR A 495 43.53 24.02 19.45
C THR A 495 42.58 24.77 20.37
N ALA A 496 42.82 24.72 21.68
CA ALA A 496 41.96 25.42 22.63
C ALA A 496 41.98 26.94 22.39
N VAL A 497 40.81 27.55 22.37
CA VAL A 497 40.61 29.00 22.29
C VAL A 497 39.94 29.50 23.56
N HIS A 498 40.09 30.79 23.86
CA HIS A 498 39.46 31.48 24.98
C HIS A 498 38.77 32.75 24.49
N ASP A 499 37.99 33.38 25.37
CA ASP A 499 37.22 34.59 25.07
C ASP A 499 36.33 34.45 23.82
N PHE A 500 35.74 33.25 23.63
CA PHE A 500 34.83 32.98 22.52
C PHE A 500 33.57 33.83 22.64
N GLN A 501 33.22 34.51 21.56
CA GLN A 501 31.99 35.31 21.44
C GLN A 501 31.28 35.00 20.11
N ALA A 502 30.02 34.60 20.22
CA ALA A 502 29.13 34.51 19.06
C ALA A 502 28.42 35.86 18.87
N LEU A 503 28.50 36.41 17.66
CA LEU A 503 27.89 37.69 17.28
C LEU A 503 26.68 37.38 16.36
N PRO A 504 25.47 37.33 16.91
CA PRO A 504 24.28 36.87 16.15
C PRO A 504 24.12 37.63 14.83
N GLY A 505 23.99 36.87 13.72
CA GLY A 505 23.84 37.41 12.37
C GLY A 505 25.13 37.93 11.69
N ASN A 506 26.25 38.02 12.41
CA ASN A 506 27.52 38.59 11.93
C ASN A 506 28.61 37.53 11.83
N GLY A 507 29.01 36.93 12.95
CA GLY A 507 30.11 35.99 12.94
C GLY A 507 30.55 35.58 14.37
N LEU A 508 31.80 35.20 14.47
CA LEU A 508 32.43 34.67 15.67
C LEU A 508 33.76 35.40 15.94
N SER A 509 34.12 35.51 17.19
CA SER A 509 35.48 35.92 17.63
C SER A 509 35.98 35.04 18.76
N ALA A 510 37.27 34.76 18.79
CA ALA A 510 37.94 34.04 19.87
C ALA A 510 39.43 34.40 19.89
N VAL A 511 40.12 34.06 20.96
CA VAL A 511 41.57 34.27 21.08
C VAL A 511 42.29 32.93 21.20
N ARG A 512 43.28 32.70 20.34
CA ARG A 512 44.16 31.54 20.36
C ARG A 512 45.58 31.97 20.75
N GLY A 513 45.96 31.76 22.02
CA GLY A 513 47.20 32.30 22.56
C GLY A 513 47.17 33.83 22.66
N GLU A 514 47.91 34.54 21.81
CA GLU A 514 47.87 36.00 21.67
C GLU A 514 47.14 36.44 20.38
N ASP A 515 46.73 35.52 19.53
CA ASP A 515 46.12 35.81 18.24
C ASP A 515 44.62 35.95 18.35
N LEU A 516 44.06 37.05 17.85
CA LEU A 516 42.64 37.28 17.69
C LEU A 516 42.15 36.56 16.41
N LEU A 517 41.23 35.62 16.56
CA LEU A 517 40.58 34.93 15.46
C LEU A 517 39.20 35.55 15.22
N LEU A 518 38.89 35.82 13.96
CA LEU A 518 37.58 36.32 13.52
C LEU A 518 37.08 35.45 12.38
N GLY A 519 35.78 35.21 12.36
CA GLY A 519 35.13 34.49 11.27
C GLY A 519 33.66 34.89 11.12
N GLY A 520 33.14 34.90 9.91
CA GLY A 520 31.76 35.24 9.72
C GLY A 520 31.34 35.62 8.31
N SER A 521 30.20 36.29 8.22
CA SER A 521 29.61 36.72 6.94
C SER A 521 30.54 37.72 6.22
N VAL A 522 30.45 37.72 4.88
CA VAL A 522 31.23 38.64 4.04
C VAL A 522 31.00 40.11 4.43
N SER A 523 29.78 40.48 4.79
CA SER A 523 29.45 41.85 5.21
C SER A 523 30.16 42.23 6.49
N TYR A 524 30.07 41.39 7.51
CA TYR A 524 30.73 41.62 8.80
C TYR A 524 32.25 41.69 8.67
N MET A 525 32.83 40.79 7.89
CA MET A 525 34.30 40.75 7.74
C MET A 525 34.83 41.94 6.95
N LYS A 526 34.12 42.49 5.98
CA LYS A 526 34.48 43.72 5.26
C LYS A 526 34.61 44.94 6.16
N GLU A 527 33.85 45.02 7.24
CA GLU A 527 33.86 46.14 8.18
C GLU A 527 35.01 46.03 9.21
N ASN A 528 35.46 44.79 9.48
CA ASN A 528 36.40 44.54 10.58
C ASN A 528 37.79 44.09 10.13
N VAL A 529 37.96 43.69 8.88
CA VAL A 529 39.16 43.06 8.33
C VAL A 529 39.45 43.59 6.93
N THR A 530 40.75 43.75 6.62
CA THR A 530 41.16 44.02 5.23
C THR A 530 41.05 42.72 4.42
N VAL A 531 40.16 42.73 3.45
CA VAL A 531 39.89 41.57 2.56
C VAL A 531 40.32 41.93 1.15
N ASP A 532 41.06 41.05 0.48
CA ASP A 532 41.43 41.20 -0.92
C ASP A 532 40.18 41.19 -1.84
N SER A 533 40.20 42.08 -2.84
CA SER A 533 39.12 42.18 -3.85
C SER A 533 38.89 40.86 -4.58
N THR A 534 39.93 40.07 -4.84
CA THR A 534 39.82 38.78 -5.53
C THR A 534 39.06 37.75 -4.68
N LEU A 535 39.23 37.73 -3.35
CA LEU A 535 38.45 36.88 -2.44
C LEU A 535 36.99 37.34 -2.34
N LEU A 536 36.74 38.65 -2.42
CA LEU A 536 35.37 39.18 -2.44
C LEU A 536 34.62 38.80 -3.72
N ASP A 537 35.30 38.87 -4.85
CA ASP A 537 34.70 38.45 -6.13
C ASP A 537 34.41 36.93 -6.14
N GLN A 538 35.32 36.14 -5.58
CA GLN A 538 35.12 34.70 -5.39
C GLN A 538 33.98 34.40 -4.42
N ALA A 539 33.88 35.13 -3.29
CA ALA A 539 32.78 35.01 -2.36
C ALA A 539 31.43 35.30 -3.03
N GLN A 540 31.40 36.33 -3.86
CA GLN A 540 30.19 36.69 -4.63
C GLN A 540 29.80 35.59 -5.62
N LYS A 541 30.76 35.06 -6.37
CA LYS A 541 30.54 33.97 -7.30
C LYS A 541 30.02 32.72 -6.61
N LEU A 542 30.63 32.32 -5.49
CA LEU A 542 30.16 31.16 -4.70
C LEU A 542 28.75 31.38 -4.13
N ALA A 543 28.44 32.62 -3.69
CA ALA A 543 27.07 32.94 -3.29
C ALA A 543 26.07 32.87 -4.46
N GLU A 544 26.50 33.20 -5.69
CA GLU A 544 25.68 33.03 -6.91
C GLU A 544 25.47 31.56 -7.28
N GLU A 545 26.40 30.67 -6.89
CA GLU A 545 26.28 29.22 -7.01
C GLU A 545 25.40 28.59 -5.90
N GLY A 546 24.84 29.39 -4.99
CA GLY A 546 23.97 28.89 -3.90
C GLY A 546 24.72 28.46 -2.64
N LYS A 547 26.01 28.74 -2.54
CA LYS A 547 26.85 28.42 -1.38
C LYS A 547 26.87 29.57 -0.37
N THR A 548 27.20 29.27 0.88
CA THR A 548 27.37 30.27 1.94
C THR A 548 28.87 30.51 2.15
N PRO A 549 29.43 31.62 1.66
CA PRO A 549 30.83 31.97 1.87
C PRO A 549 31.04 32.55 3.28
N LEU A 550 31.99 31.97 4.01
CA LEU A 550 32.44 32.42 5.31
C LEU A 550 33.90 32.88 5.20
N LEU A 551 34.21 34.10 5.63
CA LEU A 551 35.57 34.62 5.69
C LEU A 551 36.14 34.38 7.08
N PHE A 552 37.44 34.06 7.14
CA PHE A 552 38.17 33.85 8.36
C PHE A 552 39.43 34.73 8.37
N ALA A 553 39.81 35.24 9.55
CA ALA A 553 40.92 36.14 9.70
C ALA A 553 41.66 35.89 11.02
N GLN A 554 42.95 36.23 11.03
CA GLN A 554 43.84 36.25 12.20
C GLN A 554 44.47 37.65 12.34
N ASN A 555 44.33 38.26 13.48
CA ASN A 555 44.88 39.60 13.80
C ASN A 555 44.48 40.65 12.75
N HIS A 556 43.21 40.71 12.37
CA HIS A 556 42.64 41.60 11.35
C HIS A 556 43.14 41.37 9.90
N THR A 557 43.92 40.32 9.65
CA THR A 557 44.37 39.94 8.30
C THR A 557 43.52 38.76 7.82
N CYS A 558 42.89 38.87 6.66
CA CYS A 558 42.10 37.81 6.10
C CYS A 558 42.95 36.59 5.75
N ALA A 559 42.62 35.43 6.30
CA ALA A 559 43.31 34.17 6.06
C ALA A 559 42.71 33.40 4.86
N GLY A 560 41.45 33.70 4.50
CA GLY A 560 40.80 33.11 3.37
C GLY A 560 39.30 32.94 3.54
N LEU A 561 38.70 32.18 2.61
CA LEU A 561 37.30 31.93 2.50
C LEU A 561 37.01 30.42 2.50
N ILE A 562 36.02 30.01 3.27
CA ILE A 562 35.45 28.67 3.25
C ILE A 562 33.97 28.75 2.82
N ALA A 563 33.58 28.03 1.78
CA ALA A 563 32.18 27.95 1.39
C ALA A 563 31.55 26.70 1.94
N VAL A 564 30.35 26.86 2.46
CA VAL A 564 29.53 25.77 2.99
C VAL A 564 28.21 25.77 2.25
N ALA A 565 27.76 24.58 1.84
CA ALA A 565 26.46 24.42 1.19
C ALA A 565 25.78 23.12 1.62
N ASP A 566 24.47 23.14 1.59
CA ASP A 566 23.65 21.94 1.61
C ASP A 566 23.65 21.36 0.19
N THR A 567 24.31 20.22 0.02
CA THR A 567 24.58 19.64 -1.30
C THR A 567 23.40 18.82 -1.81
N LEU A 568 23.20 18.82 -3.14
CA LEU A 568 22.26 17.91 -3.78
C LEU A 568 22.57 16.46 -3.45
N LYS A 569 21.55 15.64 -3.24
CA LYS A 569 21.70 14.18 -3.25
C LYS A 569 22.10 13.71 -4.65
N GLU A 570 22.93 12.69 -4.74
CA GLU A 570 23.47 12.21 -6.02
C GLU A 570 22.38 11.73 -6.98
N ASP A 571 21.31 11.19 -6.45
CA ASP A 571 20.16 10.63 -7.19
C ASP A 571 19.09 11.68 -7.55
N SER A 572 19.08 12.86 -6.90
CA SER A 572 18.02 13.87 -7.09
C SER A 572 17.87 14.35 -8.54
N PRO A 573 18.94 14.67 -9.31
CA PRO A 573 18.79 15.09 -10.70
C PRO A 573 18.19 13.99 -11.59
N GLN A 574 18.56 12.74 -11.35
CA GLN A 574 18.02 11.60 -12.08
C GLN A 574 16.53 11.40 -11.74
N ALA A 575 16.15 11.45 -10.48
CA ALA A 575 14.76 11.30 -10.03
C ALA A 575 13.86 12.42 -10.62
N VAL A 576 14.35 13.66 -10.66
CA VAL A 576 13.65 14.77 -11.29
C VAL A 576 13.47 14.53 -12.80
N ALA A 577 14.51 14.06 -13.50
CA ALA A 577 14.43 13.76 -14.92
C ALA A 577 13.42 12.64 -15.20
N GLU A 578 13.40 11.57 -14.41
CA GLU A 578 12.44 10.46 -14.53
C GLU A 578 10.99 10.93 -14.32
N LEU A 579 10.72 11.81 -13.35
CA LEU A 579 9.40 12.39 -13.14
C LEU A 579 8.95 13.23 -14.36
N ARG A 580 9.86 14.02 -14.93
CA ARG A 580 9.58 14.82 -16.13
C ARG A 580 9.33 13.95 -17.36
N ASP A 581 10.06 12.86 -17.52
CA ASP A 581 9.85 11.88 -18.61
C ASP A 581 8.48 11.19 -18.49
N MET A 582 7.93 11.07 -17.27
CA MET A 582 6.55 10.63 -17.04
C MET A 582 5.51 11.71 -17.38
N GLY A 583 5.90 12.91 -17.79
CA GLY A 583 5.02 14.05 -18.05
C GLY A 583 4.56 14.78 -16.78
N ILE A 584 5.23 14.59 -15.66
CA ILE A 584 4.93 15.25 -14.39
C ILE A 584 5.76 16.53 -14.28
N ARG A 585 5.10 17.65 -13.97
CA ARG A 585 5.76 18.92 -13.72
C ARG A 585 6.38 18.91 -12.32
N VAL A 586 7.67 19.20 -12.22
CA VAL A 586 8.42 19.18 -10.96
C VAL A 586 8.73 20.60 -10.50
N ILE A 587 8.31 20.94 -9.29
CA ILE A 587 8.45 22.27 -8.69
C ILE A 587 9.22 22.16 -7.38
N MET A 588 10.22 22.98 -7.15
CA MET A 588 10.93 23.09 -5.89
C MET A 588 10.36 24.21 -5.03
N LEU A 589 10.02 23.92 -3.79
CA LEU A 589 9.61 24.89 -2.76
C LEU A 589 10.75 25.09 -1.75
N THR A 590 11.09 26.33 -1.42
CA THR A 590 12.12 26.62 -0.45
C THR A 590 11.94 27.97 0.23
N GLY A 591 12.39 28.07 1.49
CA GLY A 591 12.50 29.34 2.22
C GLY A 591 13.72 30.18 1.84
N ASP A 592 14.65 29.65 1.04
CA ASP A 592 15.86 30.33 0.62
C ASP A 592 15.56 31.57 -0.22
N ASN A 593 16.55 32.44 -0.33
CA ASN A 593 16.49 33.54 -1.27
C ASN A 593 16.43 33.06 -2.72
N GLU A 594 15.86 33.88 -3.59
CA GLU A 594 15.57 33.54 -4.99
C GLU A 594 16.83 33.11 -5.77
N ARG A 595 18.00 33.72 -5.49
CA ARG A 595 19.27 33.45 -6.19
C ARG A 595 19.75 32.01 -5.89
N THR A 596 19.87 31.68 -4.60
CA THR A 596 20.27 30.33 -4.13
C THR A 596 19.30 29.27 -4.61
N ALA A 597 18.00 29.55 -4.50
CA ALA A 597 16.96 28.62 -4.92
C ALA A 597 17.03 28.30 -6.42
N LYS A 598 17.20 29.32 -7.28
CA LYS A 598 17.35 29.12 -8.73
C LYS A 598 18.60 28.34 -9.09
N ALA A 599 19.73 28.58 -8.42
CA ALA A 599 20.96 27.84 -8.67
C ALA A 599 20.81 26.34 -8.36
N ILE A 600 20.21 26.01 -7.22
CA ILE A 600 19.96 24.62 -6.81
C ILE A 600 18.90 23.98 -7.73
N GLY A 601 17.82 24.69 -8.04
CA GLY A 601 16.78 24.20 -8.95
C GLY A 601 17.29 23.89 -10.35
N ALA A 602 18.17 24.73 -10.89
CA ALA A 602 18.83 24.47 -12.17
C ALA A 602 19.73 23.23 -12.14
N GLN A 603 20.48 23.01 -11.04
CA GLN A 603 21.31 21.82 -10.86
C GLN A 603 20.46 20.56 -10.70
N ALA A 604 19.34 20.64 -9.99
CA ALA A 604 18.39 19.54 -9.83
C ALA A 604 17.56 19.26 -11.08
N GLY A 605 17.45 20.22 -12.02
CA GLY A 605 16.70 20.09 -13.26
C GLY A 605 15.19 20.26 -13.12
N VAL A 606 14.70 20.93 -12.06
CA VAL A 606 13.26 21.16 -11.84
C VAL A 606 12.69 22.17 -12.86
N ASP A 607 11.39 22.09 -13.13
CA ASP A 607 10.72 22.96 -14.10
C ASP A 607 10.48 24.37 -13.55
N GLU A 608 10.27 24.50 -12.24
CA GLU A 608 9.97 25.76 -11.58
C GLU A 608 10.52 25.79 -10.14
N VAL A 609 10.87 26.98 -9.69
CA VAL A 609 11.34 27.23 -8.33
C VAL A 609 10.48 28.32 -7.68
N ILE A 610 9.92 28.02 -6.52
CA ILE A 610 9.18 28.96 -5.69
C ILE A 610 10.03 29.22 -4.43
N ALA A 611 10.68 30.38 -4.40
CA ALA A 611 11.64 30.77 -3.37
C ALA A 611 11.02 31.70 -2.32
N GLY A 612 11.69 31.86 -1.18
CA GLY A 612 11.28 32.78 -0.11
C GLY A 612 9.99 32.39 0.61
N VAL A 613 9.59 31.13 0.53
CA VAL A 613 8.33 30.65 1.11
C VAL A 613 8.57 30.16 2.54
N LEU A 614 8.07 30.92 3.50
CA LEU A 614 8.07 30.51 4.90
C LEU A 614 7.21 29.23 5.11
N PRO A 615 7.44 28.45 6.17
CA PRO A 615 6.69 27.21 6.42
C PRO A 615 5.17 27.39 6.35
N GLU A 616 4.64 28.49 6.90
CA GLU A 616 3.21 28.82 6.86
C GLU A 616 2.71 29.14 5.45
N GLY A 617 3.57 29.66 4.58
CA GLY A 617 3.24 30.01 3.18
C GLY A 617 3.21 28.81 2.23
N LYS A 618 3.91 27.71 2.56
CA LYS A 618 3.96 26.52 1.68
C LYS A 618 2.57 25.92 1.41
N GLU A 619 1.67 25.93 2.41
CA GLU A 619 0.28 25.47 2.23
C GLU A 619 -0.47 26.32 1.17
N ALA A 620 -0.28 27.63 1.18
CA ALA A 620 -0.93 28.53 0.23
C ALA A 620 -0.43 28.29 -1.22
N GLU A 621 0.86 28.01 -1.38
CA GLU A 621 1.41 27.66 -2.69
C GLU A 621 0.87 26.31 -3.20
N ILE A 622 0.82 25.29 -2.36
CA ILE A 622 0.19 24.01 -2.72
C ILE A 622 -1.27 24.22 -3.14
N ARG A 623 -2.01 25.11 -2.47
CA ARG A 623 -3.41 25.43 -2.82
C ARG A 623 -3.51 26.02 -4.24
N LYS A 624 -2.63 26.94 -4.59
CA LYS A 624 -2.58 27.53 -5.94
C LYS A 624 -2.23 26.48 -7.00
N LEU A 625 -1.27 25.61 -6.72
CA LEU A 625 -0.88 24.54 -7.61
C LEU A 625 -2.02 23.54 -7.86
N LYS A 626 -2.85 23.26 -6.86
CA LYS A 626 -4.03 22.39 -7.00
C LYS A 626 -5.10 22.92 -7.94
N GLU A 627 -5.12 24.21 -8.22
CA GLU A 627 -5.99 24.79 -9.25
C GLU A 627 -5.53 24.43 -10.67
N GLN A 628 -4.25 24.06 -10.82
CA GLN A 628 -3.62 23.70 -12.10
C GLN A 628 -3.61 22.19 -12.37
N GLY A 629 -3.75 21.36 -11.34
CA GLY A 629 -3.72 19.90 -11.48
C GLY A 629 -3.64 19.16 -10.14
N LYS A 630 -3.50 17.84 -10.20
CA LYS A 630 -3.29 16.98 -9.03
C LYS A 630 -1.86 17.12 -8.52
N VAL A 631 -1.73 17.54 -7.26
CA VAL A 631 -0.44 17.86 -6.63
C VAL A 631 -0.04 16.78 -5.63
N ALA A 632 1.17 16.25 -5.77
CA ALA A 632 1.87 15.53 -4.71
C ALA A 632 2.92 16.45 -4.06
N MET A 633 2.99 16.45 -2.73
CA MET A 633 4.02 17.13 -1.96
C MET A 633 4.97 16.12 -1.35
N VAL A 634 6.28 16.35 -1.52
CA VAL A 634 7.35 15.57 -0.88
C VAL A 634 8.15 16.49 0.02
N GLY A 635 8.32 16.12 1.28
CA GLY A 635 9.04 16.88 2.28
C GLY A 635 9.59 16.00 3.39
N ASP A 636 10.36 16.58 4.32
CA ASP A 636 11.05 15.85 5.39
C ASP A 636 10.24 15.75 6.70
N GLY A 637 9.11 16.41 6.82
CA GLY A 637 8.21 16.22 7.98
C GLY A 637 7.59 17.47 8.59
N ILE A 638 8.04 17.88 9.79
CA ILE A 638 7.28 18.80 10.67
C ILE A 638 7.06 20.18 10.04
N ASN A 639 8.07 20.74 9.38
CA ASN A 639 7.99 22.06 8.76
C ASN A 639 7.04 22.09 7.55
N ASP A 640 6.83 20.95 6.91
CA ASP A 640 6.01 20.79 5.71
C ASP A 640 4.61 20.25 6.02
N ALA A 641 4.31 19.91 7.28
CA ALA A 641 3.05 19.27 7.67
C ALA A 641 1.78 19.97 7.13
N PRO A 642 1.64 21.29 7.14
CA PRO A 642 0.50 21.96 6.53
C PRO A 642 0.39 21.74 5.02
N ALA A 643 1.52 21.82 4.30
CA ALA A 643 1.60 21.62 2.85
C ALA A 643 1.33 20.14 2.48
N LEU A 644 1.94 19.20 3.20
CA LEU A 644 1.70 17.75 3.05
C LEU A 644 0.23 17.39 3.26
N THR A 645 -0.40 17.98 4.29
CA THR A 645 -1.84 17.75 4.55
C THR A 645 -2.74 18.31 3.46
N ARG A 646 -2.31 19.41 2.82
CA ARG A 646 -3.10 20.08 1.77
C ARG A 646 -3.03 19.40 0.42
N ALA A 647 -1.93 18.76 0.09
CA ALA A 647 -1.70 18.08 -1.19
C ALA A 647 -2.73 16.94 -1.45
N ASP A 648 -2.91 16.55 -2.71
CA ASP A 648 -3.75 15.39 -3.07
C ASP A 648 -3.06 14.07 -2.71
N ALA A 649 -1.73 14.03 -2.79
CA ALA A 649 -0.87 12.98 -2.27
C ALA A 649 0.29 13.62 -1.49
N ALA A 650 0.75 12.97 -0.45
CA ALA A 650 1.89 13.43 0.35
C ALA A 650 2.86 12.29 0.55
N SER A 651 4.16 12.56 0.43
CA SER A 651 5.23 11.64 0.75
C SER A 651 6.21 12.30 1.72
N ILE A 652 6.55 11.58 2.77
CA ILE A 652 7.59 12.01 3.71
C ILE A 652 8.86 11.25 3.32
N ALA A 653 9.88 12.00 2.85
CA ALA A 653 11.20 11.47 2.58
C ALA A 653 11.95 11.38 3.91
N THR A 654 12.20 10.18 4.42
CA THR A 654 13.01 9.98 5.63
C THR A 654 14.25 9.19 5.27
N SER A 655 15.41 9.72 5.65
CA SER A 655 16.69 9.00 5.61
C SER A 655 16.85 8.02 6.78
N VAL A 656 15.91 8.04 7.74
CA VAL A 656 15.82 7.15 8.90
C VAL A 656 14.36 6.78 9.07
N PRO A 657 13.99 5.53 9.43
CA PRO A 657 12.62 5.24 9.81
C PRO A 657 12.27 6.10 11.03
N ALA A 658 11.60 7.23 10.77
CA ALA A 658 11.18 8.13 11.82
C ALA A 658 10.23 7.38 12.76
N PRO A 659 10.34 7.55 14.08
CA PRO A 659 9.29 7.12 14.98
C PRO A 659 8.02 7.86 14.55
N MET A 660 6.99 7.12 14.15
CA MET A 660 5.71 7.71 13.80
C MET A 660 5.16 8.46 15.00
N ALA A 661 4.95 9.75 14.85
CA ALA A 661 4.17 10.56 15.77
C ALA A 661 2.68 10.28 15.59
#